data_7858b9f5ab533105331c452cba092b2f
#
_entry.id   7858b9f5ab533105331c452cba092b2f
#
_cell.length_a   1.000
_cell.length_b   1.000
_cell.length_c   1.000
_cell.angle_alpha   90.00
_cell.angle_beta   90.00
_cell.angle_gamma   90.00
#
_symmetry.space_group_name_H-M   'P 1'
#
loop_
_entity.id
_entity.type
_entity.pdbx_description
1 polymer ?
#
loop_
_entity_poly.entity_id
_entity_poly.type
_entity_poly.pdbx_seq_one_letter_code
_entity_poly.pdbx_strand_id
1 'polypeptide(L)'
;MRGLRVLSKTIILFFAALLLASCAETKYVPDGSYLLDKVKVTVDQRPEDVSTAQAKSYARQQENVRWFSLVKLPLGVYSLSGRDSTKWMNRLLKSMGEPPVLYDSALARLTVTDLQQMLFNKGYLDSRVELWTRTKGKKLSTIYKLYPGQPYQIGRLEYRIADPVINDELGLEDSLNWGLKPGSQFRVEELDHERKRITKLLNDRGYYRFHKDFVRYEADTTGHQVNLKLVLSADKTGEGLDTLHQRYKIRNLTYESGSRQDSTIHLRKKVLRESTYIKENGYYSGSDLQNTYNHFGRLGAVKYTNIQFREVPDTTLLDCRIQLQTNKPSTVSFQPEGTNTAGDFGAAATLTYQNRNLFRGAENLSVELRGAFEAIEGLEGYSNSNFLEYSLETRLTFPRFILPFLSADTRRRVNATSEVSLLYDIQDRPEFHRRLWSAGWRYKWVPSAAPVQYQVDLLDINYVLMPWISETFKRMYLDDVSSRNAILRYNYEDLFIAKVGFGFSYNNRRTALKTNVETAGNLLQLFSSLFEAKTNELGQYKIFNIAYAQYIKGDIDFTRSIQFDYANQLVFHVGLGIAYPYGNSTLLPFEKRYFSGGANSLRGWSVRSIGPGRYKRTDGRIDFLNQTGDMKLDLNVEYRTHLFWKLDAALFADAGNIWTLREYRDQPGGQFRLKDLPEQIAASYGLGFRFNFDYFIVRFDLGMKAVNPAYDEEEHFPLLHPKLSRDFAFHFAVGLPF
;
A
#
# COMPACT_ATOMS: atom_id res chain seq x y z
N MET A 1 36.00 -2.50 27.21
CA MET A 1 36.10 -1.13 27.76
C MET A 1 36.66 -0.06 26.81
N ARG A 2 37.67 -0.33 25.95
CA ARG A 2 38.15 0.68 24.96
C ARG A 2 37.11 1.08 23.92
N GLY A 3 36.31 0.15 23.38
CA GLY A 3 35.28 0.44 22.39
C GLY A 3 34.11 1.33 22.88
N LEU A 4 33.66 1.13 24.12
CA LEU A 4 32.61 1.97 24.72
C LEU A 4 33.08 3.43 24.94
N ARG A 5 34.37 3.62 25.29
CA ARG A 5 34.94 4.97 25.45
C ARG A 5 35.10 5.69 24.09
N VAL A 6 35.35 4.97 23.01
CA VAL A 6 35.39 5.56 21.65
C VAL A 6 33.98 5.91 21.19
N LEU A 7 33.01 5.01 21.38
CA LEU A 7 31.60 5.25 20.99
C LEU A 7 31.00 6.42 21.79
N SER A 8 31.24 6.49 23.11
CA SER A 8 30.78 7.62 23.93
C SER A 8 31.43 8.94 23.54
N LYS A 9 32.71 8.94 23.18
CA LYS A 9 33.39 10.15 22.68
C LYS A 9 32.88 10.58 21.32
N THR A 10 32.59 9.65 20.43
CA THR A 10 32.00 9.96 19.10
C THR A 10 30.58 10.51 19.24
N ILE A 11 29.78 9.94 20.13
CA ILE A 11 28.41 10.44 20.43
C ILE A 11 28.49 11.83 21.07
N ILE A 12 29.40 12.06 22.01
CA ILE A 12 29.60 13.38 22.66
C ILE A 12 30.09 14.40 21.62
N LEU A 13 31.04 14.03 20.76
CA LEU A 13 31.50 14.89 19.63
C LEU A 13 30.38 15.20 18.64
N PHE A 14 29.53 14.25 18.35
CA PHE A 14 28.36 14.44 17.48
C PHE A 14 27.33 15.37 18.14
N PHE A 15 27.05 15.20 19.44
CA PHE A 15 26.18 16.12 20.20
C PHE A 15 26.80 17.51 20.37
N ALA A 16 28.11 17.62 20.58
CA ALA A 16 28.80 18.89 20.62
C ALA A 16 28.76 19.62 19.24
N ALA A 17 28.95 18.90 18.15
CA ALA A 17 28.81 19.44 16.81
C ALA A 17 27.36 19.89 16.52
N LEU A 18 26.36 19.16 17.02
CA LEU A 18 24.96 19.53 16.97
C LEU A 18 24.65 20.83 17.73
N LEU A 19 25.25 21.00 18.92
CA LEU A 19 25.10 22.22 19.71
C LEU A 19 25.79 23.43 19.05
N LEU A 20 26.97 23.24 18.45
CA LEU A 20 27.67 24.27 17.71
C LEU A 20 26.93 24.68 16.42
N ALA A 21 26.28 23.76 15.73
CA ALA A 21 25.46 24.06 14.56
C ALA A 21 24.22 24.90 14.92
N SER A 22 23.69 24.78 16.13
CA SER A 22 22.53 25.58 16.60
C SER A 22 22.86 27.07 16.81
N CYS A 23 24.11 27.43 17.09
CA CYS A 23 24.52 28.82 17.31
C CYS A 23 24.65 29.64 16.00
N ALA A 24 24.75 29.00 14.83
CA ALA A 24 25.01 29.66 13.55
C ALA A 24 23.75 29.89 12.68
N GLU A 25 22.56 29.54 13.13
CA GLU A 25 21.32 29.54 12.33
C GLU A 25 21.00 30.89 11.65
N THR A 26 21.45 32.00 12.21
CA THR A 26 21.17 33.34 11.69
C THR A 26 22.31 33.99 10.90
N LYS A 27 23.38 33.25 10.60
CA LYS A 27 24.57 33.72 9.90
C LYS A 27 24.29 34.31 8.52
N TYR A 28 23.34 33.77 7.80
CA TYR A 28 22.94 34.17 6.45
C TYR A 28 21.65 35.00 6.41
N VAL A 29 21.15 35.39 7.56
CA VAL A 29 19.98 36.30 7.64
C VAL A 29 20.44 37.73 7.38
N PRO A 30 19.98 38.39 6.30
CA PRO A 30 20.34 39.79 6.02
C PRO A 30 19.91 40.75 7.15
N ASP A 31 20.63 41.87 7.25
CA ASP A 31 20.25 42.91 8.21
C ASP A 31 18.88 43.50 7.82
N GLY A 32 18.03 43.73 8.80
CA GLY A 32 16.64 44.16 8.58
C GLY A 32 15.66 43.02 8.27
N SER A 33 16.14 41.78 8.09
CA SER A 33 15.30 40.57 7.87
C SER A 33 15.30 39.68 9.10
N TYR A 34 14.30 38.80 9.21
CA TYR A 34 14.18 37.83 10.28
C TYR A 34 14.10 36.39 9.72
N LEU A 35 14.80 35.47 10.39
CA LEU A 35 14.61 34.05 10.18
C LEU A 35 13.24 33.64 10.69
N LEU A 36 12.44 32.95 9.87
CA LEU A 36 11.19 32.36 10.30
C LEU A 36 11.50 31.11 11.18
N ASP A 37 11.47 31.36 12.50
CA ASP A 37 11.87 30.33 13.45
C ASP A 37 10.80 29.26 13.66
N LYS A 38 9.54 29.68 13.79
CA LYS A 38 8.42 28.77 14.06
C LYS A 38 7.10 29.34 13.52
N VAL A 39 6.33 28.45 12.89
CA VAL A 39 4.94 28.72 12.50
C VAL A 39 4.02 27.90 13.42
N LYS A 40 3.22 28.57 14.23
CA LYS A 40 2.27 27.96 15.15
C LYS A 40 0.85 28.35 14.79
N VAL A 41 -0.06 27.38 14.80
CA VAL A 41 -1.49 27.61 14.71
C VAL A 41 -2.12 27.18 16.02
N THR A 42 -2.95 28.03 16.59
CA THR A 42 -3.74 27.76 17.79
C THR A 42 -5.20 28.00 17.50
N VAL A 43 -6.06 27.12 17.95
CA VAL A 43 -7.51 27.20 17.75
C VAL A 43 -8.15 27.37 19.13
N ASP A 44 -8.91 28.43 19.27
CA ASP A 44 -9.70 28.66 20.49
C ASP A 44 -10.92 27.70 20.53
N GLN A 45 -11.29 27.23 21.72
CA GLN A 45 -12.41 26.30 21.97
C GLN A 45 -12.41 25.02 21.12
N ARG A 46 -11.37 24.73 20.39
CA ARG A 46 -11.07 23.54 19.57
C ARG A 46 -12.31 22.75 19.11
N PRO A 47 -13.07 23.23 18.12
CA PRO A 47 -14.13 22.43 17.52
C PRO A 47 -13.58 21.12 16.95
N GLU A 48 -14.35 20.03 17.01
CA GLU A 48 -13.90 18.70 16.57
C GLU A 48 -13.44 18.65 15.10
N ASP A 49 -14.03 19.49 14.25
CA ASP A 49 -13.79 19.52 12.82
C ASP A 49 -12.65 20.48 12.41
N VAL A 50 -12.06 21.25 13.33
CA VAL A 50 -10.94 22.16 13.06
C VAL A 50 -9.63 21.62 13.62
N SER A 51 -8.92 20.87 12.80
CA SER A 51 -7.59 20.34 13.16
C SER A 51 -6.50 21.41 13.00
N THR A 52 -5.67 21.59 14.05
CA THR A 52 -4.49 22.46 13.99
C THR A 52 -3.48 22.06 12.93
N ALA A 53 -3.35 20.74 12.67
CA ALA A 53 -2.48 20.22 11.61
C ALA A 53 -2.99 20.61 10.22
N GLN A 54 -4.31 20.48 9.99
CA GLN A 54 -4.96 20.92 8.76
C GLN A 54 -4.81 22.43 8.60
N ALA A 55 -5.08 23.21 9.63
CA ALA A 55 -4.92 24.67 9.58
C ALA A 55 -3.46 25.07 9.29
N LYS A 56 -2.48 24.39 9.87
CA LYS A 56 -1.05 24.65 9.59
C LYS A 56 -0.70 24.39 8.12
N SER A 57 -1.37 23.47 7.42
CA SER A 57 -1.10 23.22 5.99
C SER A 57 -1.50 24.37 5.06
N TYR A 58 -2.34 25.31 5.51
CA TYR A 58 -2.69 26.54 4.79
C TYR A 58 -1.63 27.64 4.93
N ALA A 59 -0.65 27.48 5.82
CA ALA A 59 0.42 28.45 5.96
C ALA A 59 1.29 28.50 4.69
N ARG A 60 1.34 29.65 4.03
CA ARG A 60 2.09 29.87 2.78
C ARG A 60 3.61 29.87 2.99
N GLN A 61 4.04 30.12 4.23
CA GLN A 61 5.43 29.97 4.65
C GLN A 61 5.50 28.94 5.76
N GLN A 62 6.49 28.07 5.66
CA GLN A 62 6.82 27.09 6.70
C GLN A 62 8.24 27.33 7.19
N GLU A 63 8.49 27.05 8.46
CA GLU A 63 9.83 27.10 9.03
C GLU A 63 10.76 26.05 8.41
N ASN A 64 12.07 26.29 8.51
CA ASN A 64 13.09 25.32 8.11
C ASN A 64 12.86 23.95 8.74
N VAL A 65 13.19 22.88 8.01
CA VAL A 65 13.02 21.48 8.42
C VAL A 65 13.68 21.22 9.76
N ARG A 66 12.98 20.47 10.59
CA ARG A 66 13.52 19.95 11.84
C ARG A 66 13.69 18.45 11.76
N TRP A 67 14.91 17.96 11.96
CA TRP A 67 15.14 16.54 12.08
C TRP A 67 14.48 16.01 13.35
N PHE A 68 13.77 14.91 13.23
CA PHE A 68 13.01 14.29 14.32
C PHE A 68 12.07 15.29 15.03
N SER A 69 11.59 16.33 14.33
CA SER A 69 10.81 17.46 14.89
C SER A 69 11.52 18.25 16.00
N LEU A 70 12.82 18.06 16.21
CA LEU A 70 13.59 18.64 17.31
C LEU A 70 14.57 19.74 16.84
N VAL A 71 15.49 19.43 15.93
CA VAL A 71 16.66 20.25 15.62
C VAL A 71 16.66 20.68 14.15
N LYS A 72 16.92 21.98 13.86
CA LYS A 72 17.07 22.53 12.51
C LYS A 72 18.45 22.21 11.92
N LEU A 73 18.81 20.95 11.85
CA LEU A 73 20.13 20.55 11.42
C LEU A 73 20.44 20.93 9.96
N PRO A 74 19.52 20.82 8.99
CA PRO A 74 19.77 21.27 7.61
C PRO A 74 20.15 22.73 7.51
N LEU A 75 19.46 23.60 8.26
CA LEU A 75 19.82 25.01 8.36
C LEU A 75 21.20 25.22 9.00
N GLY A 76 21.53 24.42 10.05
CA GLY A 76 22.85 24.42 10.68
C GLY A 76 23.97 24.04 9.70
N VAL A 77 23.78 22.97 8.92
CA VAL A 77 24.73 22.53 7.86
C VAL A 77 24.93 23.61 6.80
N TYR A 78 23.85 24.25 6.34
CA TYR A 78 23.95 25.39 5.43
C TYR A 78 24.75 26.53 6.04
N SER A 79 24.52 26.83 7.30
CA SER A 79 25.17 27.93 8.03
C SER A 79 26.65 27.68 8.31
N LEU A 80 27.12 26.42 8.35
CA LEU A 80 28.54 26.07 8.45
C LEU A 80 29.31 26.39 7.16
N SER A 81 28.64 26.48 6.02
CA SER A 81 29.30 26.84 4.75
C SER A 81 29.93 28.24 4.85
N GLY A 82 30.99 28.45 4.08
CA GLY A 82 31.57 29.78 3.86
C GLY A 82 30.77 30.60 2.82
N ARG A 83 31.01 31.93 2.80
CA ARG A 83 30.39 32.83 1.81
C ARG A 83 30.90 32.55 0.37
N ASP A 84 32.14 32.12 0.25
CA ASP A 84 32.77 31.80 -1.02
C ASP A 84 32.23 30.50 -1.60
N SER A 85 31.36 30.62 -2.63
CA SER A 85 30.74 29.49 -3.32
C SER A 85 31.65 28.82 -4.36
N THR A 86 32.87 29.32 -4.59
CA THR A 86 33.83 28.69 -5.51
C THR A 86 34.46 27.45 -4.89
N LYS A 87 34.56 27.41 -3.57
CA LYS A 87 35.12 26.27 -2.82
C LYS A 87 34.16 25.09 -2.82
N TRP A 88 34.65 23.92 -3.23
CA TRP A 88 33.84 22.71 -3.35
C TRP A 88 33.14 22.31 -2.04
N MET A 89 33.81 22.44 -0.90
CA MET A 89 33.26 22.16 0.43
C MET A 89 32.06 23.06 0.74
N ASN A 90 32.13 24.34 0.42
CA ASN A 90 31.03 25.27 0.65
C ASN A 90 29.84 24.97 -0.27
N ARG A 91 30.09 24.54 -1.51
CA ARG A 91 29.02 24.07 -2.42
C ARG A 91 28.36 22.82 -1.88
N LEU A 92 29.15 21.86 -1.41
CA LEU A 92 28.64 20.64 -0.82
C LEU A 92 27.77 20.93 0.42
N LEU A 93 28.25 21.74 1.36
CA LEU A 93 27.48 22.10 2.57
C LEU A 93 26.20 22.89 2.22
N LYS A 94 26.23 23.76 1.21
CA LYS A 94 25.04 24.46 0.72
C LYS A 94 24.05 23.54 0.03
N SER A 95 24.50 22.52 -0.70
CA SER A 95 23.63 21.54 -1.37
C SER A 95 23.04 20.53 -0.40
N MET A 96 23.72 20.22 0.70
CA MET A 96 23.26 19.34 1.76
C MET A 96 22.37 20.06 2.77
N GLY A 97 22.55 21.37 2.95
CA GLY A 97 21.81 22.19 3.88
C GLY A 97 20.60 22.86 3.25
N GLU A 98 19.76 23.44 4.10
CA GLU A 98 18.59 24.23 3.71
C GLU A 98 18.87 25.71 3.96
N PRO A 99 18.67 26.61 2.97
CA PRO A 99 18.84 28.05 3.18
C PRO A 99 17.86 28.58 4.23
N PRO A 100 18.20 29.66 4.94
CA PRO A 100 17.31 30.24 5.93
C PRO A 100 16.01 30.73 5.27
N VAL A 101 14.88 30.30 5.78
CA VAL A 101 13.57 30.83 5.38
C VAL A 101 13.38 32.18 6.07
N LEU A 102 13.31 33.23 5.26
CA LEU A 102 13.11 34.59 5.76
C LEU A 102 11.62 34.86 5.93
N TYR A 103 11.26 35.55 7.01
CA TYR A 103 9.88 35.97 7.25
C TYR A 103 9.44 36.98 6.20
N ASP A 104 8.33 36.72 5.55
CA ASP A 104 7.65 37.63 4.62
C ASP A 104 6.27 38.01 5.18
N SER A 105 6.09 39.30 5.45
CA SER A 105 4.85 39.81 6.02
C SER A 105 3.67 39.78 5.05
N ALA A 106 3.91 39.81 3.74
CA ALA A 106 2.84 39.69 2.74
C ALA A 106 2.28 38.25 2.69
N LEU A 107 3.16 37.24 2.67
CA LEU A 107 2.77 35.84 2.72
C LEU A 107 2.10 35.48 4.05
N ALA A 108 2.54 36.09 5.15
CA ALA A 108 1.90 35.92 6.45
C ALA A 108 0.47 36.45 6.49
N ARG A 109 0.23 37.66 5.87
CA ARG A 109 -1.13 38.20 5.73
C ARG A 109 -2.01 37.36 4.82
N LEU A 110 -1.49 36.89 3.68
CA LEU A 110 -2.21 35.95 2.82
C LEU A 110 -2.59 34.65 3.55
N THR A 111 -1.73 34.15 4.43
CA THR A 111 -2.05 33.01 5.30
C THR A 111 -3.24 33.30 6.21
N VAL A 112 -3.36 34.51 6.76
CA VAL A 112 -4.54 34.91 7.56
C VAL A 112 -5.82 34.78 6.72
N THR A 113 -5.78 35.33 5.49
CA THR A 113 -6.92 35.27 4.57
C THR A 113 -7.28 33.82 4.22
N ASP A 114 -6.29 32.99 3.91
CA ASP A 114 -6.52 31.56 3.59
C ASP A 114 -7.12 30.79 4.79
N LEU A 115 -6.64 31.06 6.01
CA LEU A 115 -7.17 30.46 7.24
C LEU A 115 -8.59 30.93 7.53
N GLN A 116 -8.88 32.21 7.30
CA GLN A 116 -10.23 32.75 7.47
C GLN A 116 -11.19 32.13 6.45
N GLN A 117 -10.77 32.00 5.19
CA GLN A 117 -11.55 31.32 4.16
C GLN A 117 -11.76 29.82 4.48
N MET A 118 -10.77 29.15 5.05
CA MET A 118 -10.91 27.76 5.52
C MET A 118 -12.00 27.66 6.60
N LEU A 119 -12.01 28.55 7.59
CA LEU A 119 -13.03 28.57 8.63
C LEU A 119 -14.43 28.92 8.07
N PHE A 120 -14.50 29.90 7.17
CA PHE A 120 -15.72 30.26 6.46
C PHE A 120 -16.29 29.06 5.70
N ASN A 121 -15.46 28.34 4.95
CA ASN A 121 -15.88 27.15 4.19
C ASN A 121 -16.40 26.02 5.09
N LYS A 122 -15.97 26.01 6.35
CA LYS A 122 -16.45 25.06 7.37
C LYS A 122 -17.70 25.57 8.13
N GLY A 123 -18.20 26.75 7.79
CA GLY A 123 -19.42 27.31 8.39
C GLY A 123 -19.20 28.19 9.62
N TYR A 124 -17.97 28.59 9.89
CA TYR A 124 -17.67 29.57 10.94
C TYR A 124 -17.62 30.97 10.32
N LEU A 125 -18.81 31.54 10.03
CA LEU A 125 -18.91 32.79 9.27
C LEU A 125 -18.40 34.02 10.03
N ASP A 126 -18.56 34.02 11.38
CA ASP A 126 -18.08 35.10 12.28
C ASP A 126 -16.66 34.84 12.77
N SER A 127 -15.95 33.90 12.12
CA SER A 127 -14.60 33.56 12.53
C SER A 127 -13.63 34.68 12.37
N ARG A 128 -12.66 34.75 13.27
CA ARG A 128 -11.56 35.75 13.25
C ARG A 128 -10.23 35.01 13.33
N VAL A 129 -9.28 35.46 12.54
CA VAL A 129 -7.89 34.99 12.55
C VAL A 129 -6.95 36.15 12.84
N GLU A 130 -6.13 35.99 13.87
CA GLU A 130 -5.15 36.99 14.29
C GLU A 130 -3.74 36.47 14.05
N LEU A 131 -2.89 37.31 13.49
CA LEU A 131 -1.46 37.09 13.36
C LEU A 131 -0.71 37.76 14.49
N TRP A 132 -0.04 36.96 15.30
CA TRP A 132 0.87 37.42 16.34
C TRP A 132 2.30 37.07 15.93
N THR A 133 3.23 37.99 16.13
CA THR A 133 4.65 37.75 15.89
C THR A 133 5.44 37.94 17.18
N ARG A 134 6.41 37.04 17.38
CA ARG A 134 7.35 37.15 18.52
C ARG A 134 8.76 37.15 17.99
N THR A 135 9.51 38.19 18.24
CA THR A 135 10.91 38.34 17.85
C THR A 135 11.86 38.01 19.00
N LYS A 136 12.98 37.36 18.69
CA LYS A 136 14.09 37.11 19.60
C LYS A 136 15.41 37.25 18.82
N GLY A 137 16.08 38.36 18.91
CA GLY A 137 17.23 38.69 18.05
C GLY A 137 16.81 38.70 16.56
N LYS A 138 17.55 38.00 15.70
CA LYS A 138 17.22 37.84 14.27
C LYS A 138 16.20 36.70 13.99
N LYS A 139 15.57 36.11 14.99
CA LYS A 139 14.55 35.03 14.83
C LYS A 139 13.14 35.62 15.06
N LEU A 140 12.20 35.24 14.22
CA LEU A 140 10.79 35.62 14.34
C LEU A 140 9.93 34.34 14.30
N SER A 141 9.00 34.26 15.24
CA SER A 141 7.98 33.19 15.25
C SER A 141 6.61 33.79 14.95
N THR A 142 5.85 33.16 14.06
CA THR A 142 4.47 33.52 13.76
C THR A 142 3.52 32.61 14.54
N ILE A 143 2.45 33.20 15.07
CA ILE A 143 1.38 32.51 15.77
C ILE A 143 0.08 32.99 15.15
N TYR A 144 -0.60 32.07 14.44
CA TYR A 144 -1.94 32.30 13.93
C TYR A 144 -2.94 31.81 14.98
N LYS A 145 -3.70 32.77 15.54
CA LYS A 145 -4.75 32.46 16.51
C LYS A 145 -6.09 32.45 15.80
N LEU A 146 -6.72 31.31 15.74
CA LEU A 146 -8.03 31.10 15.14
C LEU A 146 -9.10 31.16 16.22
N TYR A 147 -10.08 31.99 16.00
CA TYR A 147 -11.29 32.13 16.82
C TYR A 147 -12.49 31.72 15.95
N PRO A 148 -12.85 30.45 15.90
CA PRO A 148 -13.92 29.98 15.03
C PRO A 148 -15.29 30.57 15.42
N GLY A 149 -15.57 30.72 16.69
CA GLY A 149 -16.91 31.06 17.17
C GLY A 149 -17.87 29.85 17.07
N GLN A 150 -19.16 30.15 17.04
CA GLN A 150 -20.16 29.11 16.85
C GLN A 150 -20.34 28.80 15.36
N PRO A 151 -20.47 27.51 14.97
CA PRO A 151 -20.75 27.16 13.60
C PRO A 151 -22.18 27.52 13.22
N TYR A 152 -22.36 28.07 12.04
CA TYR A 152 -23.65 28.30 11.45
C TYR A 152 -24.30 26.98 11.05
N GLN A 153 -25.59 26.87 11.24
CA GLN A 153 -26.39 25.71 10.83
C GLN A 153 -27.21 26.05 9.59
N ILE A 154 -27.52 25.03 8.80
CA ILE A 154 -28.46 25.17 7.69
C ILE A 154 -29.85 25.37 8.29
N GLY A 155 -30.45 26.53 7.99
CA GLY A 155 -31.80 26.88 8.40
C GLY A 155 -32.83 26.31 7.41
N ARG A 156 -33.60 27.21 6.77
CA ARG A 156 -34.58 26.83 5.75
C ARG A 156 -33.87 26.45 4.44
N LEU A 157 -34.34 25.37 3.83
CA LEU A 157 -33.96 24.98 2.48
C LEU A 157 -35.14 25.24 1.55
N GLU A 158 -34.91 26.08 0.54
CA GLU A 158 -35.88 26.36 -0.53
C GLU A 158 -35.24 26.02 -1.89
N TYR A 159 -36.07 25.78 -2.89
CA TYR A 159 -35.59 25.56 -4.24
C TYR A 159 -36.39 26.36 -5.24
N ARG A 160 -35.73 26.79 -6.31
CA ARG A 160 -36.34 27.46 -7.45
C ARG A 160 -35.85 26.79 -8.71
N ILE A 161 -36.69 25.92 -9.27
CA ILE A 161 -36.44 25.18 -10.50
C ILE A 161 -37.46 25.61 -11.50
N ALA A 162 -37.00 26.26 -12.58
CA ALA A 162 -37.88 26.78 -13.60
C ALA A 162 -38.46 25.67 -14.50
N ASP A 163 -37.75 24.54 -14.61
CA ASP A 163 -38.16 23.39 -15.43
C ASP A 163 -38.98 22.40 -14.59
N PRO A 164 -40.32 22.25 -14.86
CA PRO A 164 -41.16 21.38 -14.07
C PRO A 164 -40.75 19.90 -14.19
N VAL A 165 -40.24 19.45 -15.34
CA VAL A 165 -39.80 18.06 -15.54
C VAL A 165 -38.59 17.75 -14.64
N ILE A 166 -37.62 18.67 -14.59
CA ILE A 166 -36.46 18.52 -13.70
C ILE A 166 -36.89 18.59 -12.24
N ASN A 167 -37.87 19.46 -11.91
CA ASN A 167 -38.39 19.55 -10.56
C ASN A 167 -38.93 18.21 -10.08
N ASP A 168 -39.79 17.57 -10.89
CA ASP A 168 -40.35 16.25 -10.59
C ASP A 168 -39.26 15.17 -10.53
N GLU A 169 -38.31 15.20 -11.46
CA GLU A 169 -37.22 14.23 -11.49
C GLU A 169 -36.26 14.32 -10.28
N LEU A 170 -36.03 15.49 -9.78
CA LEU A 170 -35.21 15.68 -8.58
C LEU A 170 -35.94 15.29 -7.30
N GLY A 171 -37.29 15.35 -7.31
CA GLY A 171 -38.12 14.99 -6.17
C GLY A 171 -37.81 15.78 -4.90
N LEU A 172 -37.41 17.06 -5.06
CA LEU A 172 -36.96 17.89 -3.93
C LEU A 172 -38.10 18.31 -3.01
N GLU A 173 -39.35 18.03 -3.36
CA GLU A 173 -40.50 18.18 -2.45
C GLU A 173 -40.41 17.21 -1.27
N ASP A 174 -39.77 16.05 -1.44
CA ASP A 174 -39.41 15.15 -0.36
C ASP A 174 -38.02 15.50 0.21
N SER A 175 -38.03 15.99 1.44
CA SER A 175 -36.78 16.36 2.15
C SER A 175 -35.77 15.21 2.30
N LEU A 176 -36.22 13.96 2.14
CA LEU A 176 -35.37 12.76 2.15
C LEU A 176 -34.41 12.70 0.95
N ASN A 177 -34.78 13.33 -0.16
CA ASN A 177 -33.96 13.36 -1.37
C ASN A 177 -32.87 14.43 -1.39
N TRP A 178 -32.83 15.30 -0.39
CA TRP A 178 -31.79 16.30 -0.26
C TRP A 178 -30.50 15.70 0.32
N GLY A 179 -29.38 16.04 -0.28
CA GLY A 179 -28.05 15.78 0.32
C GLY A 179 -27.77 16.68 1.52
N LEU A 180 -28.41 17.86 1.55
CA LEU A 180 -28.33 18.84 2.64
C LEU A 180 -29.50 18.64 3.62
N LYS A 181 -29.24 18.82 4.92
CA LYS A 181 -30.26 18.65 5.97
C LYS A 181 -30.39 19.91 6.82
N PRO A 182 -31.59 20.45 7.02
CA PRO A 182 -31.82 21.51 7.99
C PRO A 182 -31.29 21.10 9.38
N GLY A 183 -30.69 22.04 10.10
CA GLY A 183 -30.07 21.81 11.40
C GLY A 183 -28.66 21.21 11.36
N SER A 184 -28.16 20.75 10.20
CA SER A 184 -26.76 20.36 10.06
C SER A 184 -25.85 21.60 9.93
N GLN A 185 -24.57 21.43 10.27
CA GLN A 185 -23.59 22.50 10.13
C GLN A 185 -23.48 22.94 8.67
N PHE A 186 -23.51 24.24 8.42
CA PHE A 186 -23.26 24.80 7.10
C PHE A 186 -21.82 24.52 6.67
N ARG A 187 -21.62 23.92 5.50
CA ARG A 187 -20.30 23.66 4.90
C ARG A 187 -20.36 23.86 3.40
N VAL A 188 -19.45 24.68 2.87
CA VAL A 188 -19.38 24.94 1.42
C VAL A 188 -19.08 23.66 0.64
N GLU A 189 -18.33 22.74 1.24
CA GLU A 189 -18.04 21.42 0.66
C GLU A 189 -19.32 20.60 0.44
N GLU A 190 -20.26 20.59 1.39
CA GLU A 190 -21.54 19.89 1.26
C GLU A 190 -22.42 20.50 0.14
N LEU A 191 -22.35 21.82 -0.05
CA LEU A 191 -23.03 22.46 -1.17
C LEU A 191 -22.46 22.01 -2.52
N ASP A 192 -21.13 21.90 -2.65
CA ASP A 192 -20.48 21.43 -3.87
C ASP A 192 -20.75 19.93 -4.10
N HIS A 193 -20.80 19.12 -3.04
CA HIS A 193 -21.21 17.72 -3.11
C HIS A 193 -22.63 17.60 -3.66
N GLU A 194 -23.57 18.41 -3.17
CA GLU A 194 -24.95 18.39 -3.63
C GLU A 194 -25.07 18.85 -5.10
N ARG A 195 -24.34 19.91 -5.48
CA ARG A 195 -24.27 20.35 -6.89
C ARG A 195 -23.78 19.19 -7.79
N LYS A 196 -22.76 18.49 -7.39
CA LYS A 196 -22.22 17.33 -8.12
C LYS A 196 -23.21 16.17 -8.15
N ARG A 197 -23.94 15.93 -7.07
CA ARG A 197 -24.98 14.90 -6.99
C ARG A 197 -26.12 15.18 -7.98
N ILE A 198 -26.65 16.40 -7.97
CA ILE A 198 -27.71 16.84 -8.88
C ILE A 198 -27.22 16.74 -10.33
N THR A 199 -26.03 17.27 -10.63
CA THR A 199 -25.44 17.21 -11.97
C THR A 199 -25.31 15.78 -12.46
N LYS A 200 -24.80 14.89 -11.62
CA LYS A 200 -24.66 13.47 -11.96
C LYS A 200 -26.01 12.82 -12.22
N LEU A 201 -26.99 13.07 -11.37
CA LEU A 201 -28.34 12.51 -11.49
C LEU A 201 -28.99 12.94 -12.83
N LEU A 202 -28.93 14.23 -13.16
CA LEU A 202 -29.49 14.74 -14.39
C LEU A 202 -28.72 14.24 -15.64
N ASN A 203 -27.38 14.23 -15.58
CA ASN A 203 -26.59 13.65 -16.66
C ASN A 203 -26.92 12.17 -16.90
N ASP A 204 -27.17 11.40 -15.83
CA ASP A 204 -27.54 9.99 -15.93
C ASP A 204 -28.98 9.79 -16.50
N ARG A 205 -29.79 10.84 -16.50
CA ARG A 205 -31.16 10.85 -17.06
C ARG A 205 -31.27 11.43 -18.46
N GLY A 206 -30.13 11.80 -19.06
CA GLY A 206 -30.10 12.24 -20.46
C GLY A 206 -29.79 13.71 -20.69
N TYR A 207 -29.64 14.53 -19.67
CA TYR A 207 -29.36 15.95 -19.80
C TYR A 207 -27.88 16.19 -20.14
N TYR A 208 -27.49 15.96 -21.39
CA TYR A 208 -26.12 15.98 -21.88
C TYR A 208 -25.41 17.32 -21.65
N ARG A 209 -26.12 18.45 -21.90
CA ARG A 209 -25.58 19.79 -21.73
C ARG A 209 -25.56 20.28 -20.29
N PHE A 210 -26.18 19.54 -19.35
CA PHE A 210 -26.26 19.96 -17.98
C PHE A 210 -24.92 19.87 -17.28
N HIS A 211 -24.48 20.97 -16.63
CA HIS A 211 -23.24 21.00 -15.84
C HIS A 211 -23.46 21.72 -14.49
N LYS A 212 -22.54 21.54 -13.57
CA LYS A 212 -22.67 22.01 -12.18
C LYS A 212 -22.93 23.51 -12.02
N ASP A 213 -22.54 24.34 -12.99
CA ASP A 213 -22.69 25.81 -12.89
C ASP A 213 -24.13 26.26 -13.11
N PHE A 214 -25.02 25.38 -13.61
CA PHE A 214 -26.45 25.64 -13.60
C PHE A 214 -27.06 25.55 -12.20
N VAL A 215 -26.40 24.89 -11.25
CA VAL A 215 -26.86 24.79 -9.86
C VAL A 215 -26.17 25.86 -9.03
N ARG A 216 -26.92 26.84 -8.54
CA ARG A 216 -26.45 27.94 -7.70
C ARG A 216 -27.19 27.92 -6.37
N TYR A 217 -26.56 28.50 -5.36
CA TYR A 217 -27.18 28.73 -4.07
C TYR A 217 -27.24 30.23 -3.80
N GLU A 218 -28.41 30.71 -3.43
CA GLU A 218 -28.60 31.99 -2.78
C GLU A 218 -28.64 31.72 -1.28
N ALA A 219 -27.81 32.41 -0.52
CA ALA A 219 -27.70 32.20 0.92
C ALA A 219 -28.02 33.50 1.66
N ASP A 220 -28.88 33.41 2.64
CA ASP A 220 -29.19 34.52 3.55
C ASP A 220 -28.95 34.05 4.99
N THR A 221 -28.40 34.96 5.82
CA THR A 221 -28.04 34.65 7.20
C THR A 221 -28.96 35.39 8.15
N THR A 222 -29.65 34.61 9.02
CA THR A 222 -30.50 35.17 10.08
C THR A 222 -30.18 34.47 11.39
N GLY A 223 -29.70 35.21 12.38
CA GLY A 223 -29.15 34.60 13.60
C GLY A 223 -27.94 33.73 13.26
N HIS A 224 -27.79 32.57 13.90
CA HIS A 224 -26.71 31.62 13.54
C HIS A 224 -27.17 30.55 12.52
N GLN A 225 -28.09 30.89 11.64
CA GLN A 225 -28.61 30.01 10.59
C GLN A 225 -28.34 30.60 9.20
N VAL A 226 -28.05 29.72 8.23
CA VAL A 226 -27.95 30.03 6.82
C VAL A 226 -29.16 29.46 6.11
N ASN A 227 -30.06 30.30 5.67
CA ASN A 227 -31.17 29.92 4.83
C ASN A 227 -30.66 29.79 3.40
N LEU A 228 -30.87 28.64 2.80
CA LEU A 228 -30.37 28.32 1.47
C LEU A 228 -31.51 28.18 0.48
N LYS A 229 -31.36 28.84 -0.65
CA LYS A 229 -32.23 28.66 -1.79
C LYS A 229 -31.41 28.12 -2.96
N LEU A 230 -31.71 26.88 -3.34
CA LEU A 230 -31.13 26.26 -4.53
C LEU A 230 -31.86 26.83 -5.76
N VAL A 231 -31.09 27.41 -6.67
CA VAL A 231 -31.58 27.94 -7.95
C VAL A 231 -30.97 27.12 -9.07
N LEU A 232 -31.82 26.48 -9.87
CA LEU A 232 -31.39 25.81 -11.09
C LEU A 232 -31.67 26.75 -12.27
N SER A 233 -30.59 27.23 -12.89
CA SER A 233 -30.66 28.13 -14.03
C SER A 233 -31.12 27.40 -15.28
N ALA A 234 -31.86 28.08 -16.15
CA ALA A 234 -32.23 27.58 -17.48
C ALA A 234 -31.01 27.42 -18.40
N ASP A 235 -31.11 26.58 -19.41
CA ASP A 235 -30.16 26.52 -20.52
C ASP A 235 -30.31 27.79 -21.39
N LYS A 236 -29.33 28.06 -22.24
CA LYS A 236 -29.37 29.21 -23.15
C LYS A 236 -29.25 28.75 -24.59
N THR A 237 -30.10 29.30 -25.45
CA THR A 237 -29.92 29.15 -26.92
C THR A 237 -28.68 29.89 -27.39
N GLY A 238 -28.22 29.60 -28.63
CA GLY A 238 -27.13 30.34 -29.24
C GLY A 238 -27.41 31.85 -29.37
N GLU A 239 -28.67 32.29 -29.27
CA GLU A 239 -29.13 33.68 -29.25
C GLU A 239 -29.25 34.26 -27.83
N GLY A 240 -28.91 33.45 -26.79
CA GLY A 240 -28.92 33.88 -25.39
C GLY A 240 -30.30 33.87 -24.71
N LEU A 241 -31.34 33.33 -25.36
CA LEU A 241 -32.66 33.16 -24.77
C LEU A 241 -32.70 31.94 -23.83
N ASP A 242 -33.38 32.10 -22.71
CA ASP A 242 -33.57 31.00 -21.74
C ASP A 242 -34.45 29.90 -22.32
N THR A 243 -34.01 28.65 -22.26
CA THR A 243 -34.72 27.46 -22.71
C THR A 243 -34.72 26.38 -21.65
N LEU A 244 -35.65 25.44 -21.72
CA LEU A 244 -35.67 24.28 -20.87
C LEU A 244 -34.54 23.32 -21.26
N HIS A 245 -33.97 22.67 -20.26
CA HIS A 245 -32.96 21.65 -20.48
C HIS A 245 -33.54 20.45 -21.23
N GLN A 246 -32.82 19.98 -22.25
CA GLN A 246 -33.29 18.90 -23.09
C GLN A 246 -32.59 17.59 -22.80
N ARG A 247 -33.35 16.48 -22.96
CA ARG A 247 -32.79 15.12 -22.82
C ARG A 247 -32.32 14.63 -24.17
N TYR A 248 -31.11 14.13 -24.23
CA TYR A 248 -30.49 13.65 -25.45
C TYR A 248 -30.49 12.13 -25.52
N LYS A 249 -30.77 11.56 -26.68
CA LYS A 249 -30.66 10.13 -26.97
C LYS A 249 -29.49 9.86 -27.91
N ILE A 250 -28.84 8.71 -27.70
CA ILE A 250 -27.78 8.25 -28.59
C ILE A 250 -28.38 7.66 -29.84
N ARG A 251 -28.12 8.28 -31.00
CA ARG A 251 -28.61 7.80 -32.30
C ARG A 251 -27.71 6.67 -32.83
N ASN A 252 -26.43 6.94 -32.98
CA ASN A 252 -25.44 6.02 -33.53
C ASN A 252 -24.25 5.85 -32.57
N LEU A 253 -23.73 4.62 -32.52
CA LEU A 253 -22.51 4.29 -31.79
C LEU A 253 -21.51 3.69 -32.77
N THR A 254 -20.40 4.38 -33.00
CA THR A 254 -19.33 3.95 -33.91
C THR A 254 -18.01 3.74 -33.20
N TYR A 255 -17.27 2.73 -33.67
CA TYR A 255 -15.90 2.44 -33.18
C TYR A 255 -14.91 2.74 -34.29
N GLU A 256 -13.88 3.52 -34.00
CA GLU A 256 -12.84 3.90 -34.95
C GLU A 256 -11.47 3.67 -34.36
N SER A 257 -10.48 3.38 -35.20
CA SER A 257 -9.09 3.35 -34.79
C SER A 257 -8.58 4.76 -34.55
N GLY A 258 -7.96 4.98 -33.39
CA GLY A 258 -7.27 6.23 -33.06
C GLY A 258 -5.85 6.32 -33.66
N SER A 259 -5.41 5.29 -34.39
CA SER A 259 -4.08 5.26 -35.04
C SER A 259 -4.20 5.82 -36.46
N ARG A 260 -3.28 6.74 -36.83
CA ARG A 260 -3.16 7.23 -38.19
C ARG A 260 -2.56 6.20 -39.16
N GLN A 261 -1.85 5.20 -38.65
CA GLN A 261 -1.13 4.19 -39.43
C GLN A 261 -1.97 2.91 -39.67
N ASP A 262 -2.91 2.63 -38.78
CA ASP A 262 -3.72 1.42 -38.84
C ASP A 262 -5.18 1.78 -38.56
N SER A 263 -6.02 1.64 -39.59
CA SER A 263 -7.45 1.94 -39.50
C SER A 263 -8.27 0.83 -38.83
N THR A 264 -7.63 -0.31 -38.51
CA THR A 264 -8.31 -1.47 -37.93
C THR A 264 -8.20 -1.52 -36.41
N ILE A 265 -9.31 -1.87 -35.75
CA ILE A 265 -9.32 -2.16 -34.33
C ILE A 265 -9.11 -3.66 -34.15
N HIS A 266 -7.95 -4.06 -33.61
CA HIS A 266 -7.61 -5.46 -33.40
C HIS A 266 -8.31 -6.10 -32.19
N LEU A 267 -9.55 -5.73 -31.92
CA LEU A 267 -10.40 -6.32 -30.87
C LEU A 267 -11.65 -6.94 -31.49
N ARG A 268 -12.14 -8.03 -30.88
CA ARG A 268 -13.40 -8.65 -31.30
C ARG A 268 -14.55 -7.70 -31.03
N LYS A 269 -15.55 -7.66 -31.94
CA LYS A 269 -16.77 -6.85 -31.76
C LYS A 269 -17.50 -7.13 -30.45
N LYS A 270 -17.44 -8.37 -29.97
CA LYS A 270 -17.99 -8.75 -28.67
C LYS A 270 -17.32 -8.00 -27.50
N VAL A 271 -15.98 -7.88 -27.50
CA VAL A 271 -15.23 -7.15 -26.47
C VAL A 271 -15.58 -5.66 -26.51
N LEU A 272 -15.65 -5.06 -27.69
CA LEU A 272 -16.06 -3.67 -27.85
C LEU A 272 -17.44 -3.43 -27.23
N ARG A 273 -18.42 -4.28 -27.56
CA ARG A 273 -19.79 -4.18 -27.01
C ARG A 273 -19.86 -4.46 -25.51
N GLU A 274 -19.14 -5.45 -24.99
CA GLU A 274 -19.11 -5.78 -23.56
C GLU A 274 -18.42 -4.67 -22.76
N SER A 275 -17.49 -3.93 -23.35
CA SER A 275 -16.76 -2.83 -22.72
C SER A 275 -17.48 -1.49 -22.79
N THR A 276 -18.53 -1.38 -23.61
CA THR A 276 -19.30 -0.16 -23.79
C THR A 276 -20.62 -0.23 -23.01
N TYR A 277 -20.81 0.71 -22.08
CA TYR A 277 -22.04 0.86 -21.31
C TYR A 277 -23.04 1.78 -22.02
N ILE A 278 -22.58 2.67 -22.91
CA ILE A 278 -23.39 3.55 -23.75
C ILE A 278 -24.25 2.69 -24.67
N LYS A 279 -25.57 2.97 -24.73
CA LYS A 279 -26.53 2.18 -25.48
C LYS A 279 -27.11 3.00 -26.66
N GLU A 280 -27.11 2.44 -27.84
CA GLU A 280 -27.86 3.01 -28.99
C GLU A 280 -29.36 3.08 -28.68
N ASN A 281 -30.01 4.14 -29.08
CA ASN A 281 -31.41 4.49 -28.78
C ASN A 281 -31.70 4.71 -27.27
N GLY A 282 -30.69 4.63 -26.41
CA GLY A 282 -30.78 4.98 -25.00
C GLY A 282 -30.56 6.47 -24.75
N TYR A 283 -30.97 6.95 -23.59
CA TYR A 283 -30.61 8.29 -23.15
C TYR A 283 -29.12 8.37 -22.83
N TYR A 284 -28.54 9.55 -23.00
CA TYR A 284 -27.20 9.84 -22.50
C TYR A 284 -27.11 9.58 -21.00
N SER A 285 -25.96 9.04 -20.55
CA SER A 285 -25.67 8.86 -19.13
C SER A 285 -24.18 9.15 -18.90
N GLY A 286 -23.93 10.09 -17.99
CA GLY A 286 -22.56 10.42 -17.55
C GLY A 286 -21.88 9.25 -16.85
N SER A 287 -22.62 8.46 -16.09
CA SER A 287 -22.12 7.23 -15.44
C SER A 287 -21.75 6.15 -16.47
N ASP A 288 -22.55 5.97 -17.52
CA ASP A 288 -22.25 5.01 -18.59
C ASP A 288 -21.01 5.43 -19.39
N LEU A 289 -20.86 6.72 -19.64
CA LEU A 289 -19.63 7.28 -20.24
C LEU A 289 -18.40 6.96 -19.37
N GLN A 290 -18.45 7.27 -18.08
CA GLN A 290 -17.34 7.02 -17.18
C GLN A 290 -17.04 5.53 -17.05
N ASN A 291 -18.05 4.68 -16.95
CA ASN A 291 -17.90 3.23 -16.89
C ASN A 291 -17.26 2.70 -18.18
N THR A 292 -17.63 3.26 -19.36
CA THR A 292 -17.03 2.90 -20.64
C THR A 292 -15.55 3.26 -20.67
N TYR A 293 -15.16 4.47 -20.24
CA TYR A 293 -13.74 4.86 -20.10
C TYR A 293 -12.98 3.94 -19.16
N ASN A 294 -13.54 3.68 -17.98
CA ASN A 294 -12.93 2.84 -16.97
C ASN A 294 -12.73 1.40 -17.47
N HIS A 295 -13.69 0.87 -18.21
CA HIS A 295 -13.61 -0.50 -18.72
C HIS A 295 -12.57 -0.64 -19.82
N PHE A 296 -12.55 0.26 -20.82
CA PHE A 296 -11.52 0.27 -21.86
C PHE A 296 -10.14 0.53 -21.27
N GLY A 297 -10.00 1.41 -20.27
CA GLY A 297 -8.73 1.71 -19.59
C GLY A 297 -8.13 0.53 -18.85
N ARG A 298 -8.92 -0.48 -18.47
CA ARG A 298 -8.46 -1.73 -17.83
C ARG A 298 -7.99 -2.78 -18.82
N LEU A 299 -8.35 -2.64 -20.11
CA LEU A 299 -7.91 -3.58 -21.13
C LEU A 299 -6.44 -3.32 -21.47
N GLY A 300 -5.55 -4.24 -21.11
CA GLY A 300 -4.12 -4.12 -21.40
C GLY A 300 -3.80 -3.95 -22.88
N ALA A 301 -4.71 -4.36 -23.76
CA ALA A 301 -4.63 -4.19 -25.21
C ALA A 301 -4.93 -2.75 -25.67
N VAL A 302 -5.59 -1.92 -24.86
CA VAL A 302 -5.97 -0.54 -25.20
C VAL A 302 -4.96 0.41 -24.57
N LYS A 303 -4.39 1.31 -25.38
CA LYS A 303 -3.47 2.36 -24.96
C LYS A 303 -4.20 3.66 -24.61
N TYR A 304 -5.16 4.02 -25.45
CA TYR A 304 -5.88 5.27 -25.34
C TYR A 304 -7.32 5.10 -25.83
N THR A 305 -8.25 5.73 -25.12
CA THR A 305 -9.66 5.78 -25.47
C THR A 305 -10.09 7.23 -25.51
N ASN A 306 -10.75 7.63 -26.59
CA ASN A 306 -11.38 8.93 -26.74
C ASN A 306 -12.84 8.74 -27.15
N ILE A 307 -13.77 9.27 -26.36
CA ILE A 307 -15.21 9.17 -26.62
C ILE A 307 -15.73 10.57 -26.89
N GLN A 308 -16.26 10.78 -28.06
CA GLN A 308 -16.79 12.06 -28.51
C GLN A 308 -18.26 11.92 -28.83
N PHE A 309 -19.02 12.91 -28.39
CA PHE A 309 -20.43 13.07 -28.79
C PHE A 309 -20.54 14.24 -29.73
N ARG A 310 -21.28 14.04 -30.80
CA ARG A 310 -21.64 15.07 -31.77
C ARG A 310 -23.15 15.22 -31.78
N GLU A 311 -23.60 16.42 -31.51
CA GLU A 311 -25.02 16.75 -31.61
C GLU A 311 -25.47 16.75 -33.08
N VAL A 312 -26.66 16.21 -33.33
CA VAL A 312 -27.31 16.28 -34.63
C VAL A 312 -28.10 17.57 -34.69
N PRO A 313 -27.83 18.45 -35.68
CA PRO A 313 -28.51 19.74 -35.78
C PRO A 313 -30.03 19.63 -35.69
N ASP A 314 -30.66 20.57 -35.00
CA ASP A 314 -32.11 20.67 -34.83
C ASP A 314 -32.81 19.46 -34.21
N THR A 315 -32.08 18.64 -33.48
CA THR A 315 -32.60 17.46 -32.77
C THR A 315 -31.99 17.30 -31.38
N THR A 316 -32.62 16.41 -30.60
CA THR A 316 -32.07 15.97 -29.30
C THR A 316 -31.32 14.63 -29.41
N LEU A 317 -30.61 14.45 -30.52
CA LEU A 317 -29.89 13.21 -30.83
C LEU A 317 -28.38 13.45 -30.79
N LEU A 318 -27.64 12.45 -30.29
CA LEU A 318 -26.18 12.43 -30.23
C LEU A 318 -25.64 11.27 -31.07
N ASP A 319 -24.64 11.53 -31.88
CA ASP A 319 -23.80 10.49 -32.46
C ASP A 319 -22.57 10.29 -31.56
N CYS A 320 -22.39 9.07 -31.09
CA CYS A 320 -21.25 8.70 -30.22
C CYS A 320 -20.17 8.02 -31.06
N ARG A 321 -18.95 8.57 -30.98
CA ARG A 321 -17.76 8.03 -31.64
C ARG A 321 -16.75 7.61 -30.57
N ILE A 322 -16.41 6.33 -30.55
CA ILE A 322 -15.39 5.76 -29.66
C ILE A 322 -14.13 5.48 -30.47
N GLN A 323 -13.11 6.28 -30.26
CA GLN A 323 -11.79 6.10 -30.88
C GLN A 323 -10.88 5.33 -29.93
N LEU A 324 -10.34 4.20 -30.41
CA LEU A 324 -9.48 3.31 -29.63
C LEU A 324 -8.11 3.20 -30.29
N GLN A 325 -7.06 3.47 -29.53
CA GLN A 325 -5.70 3.16 -29.92
C GLN A 325 -5.22 1.92 -29.15
N THR A 326 -4.81 0.88 -29.88
CA THR A 326 -4.32 -0.36 -29.27
C THR A 326 -2.81 -0.29 -28.99
N ASN A 327 -2.38 -1.01 -27.96
CA ASN A 327 -0.97 -1.26 -27.68
C ASN A 327 -0.37 -2.24 -28.70
N LYS A 328 0.97 -2.24 -28.82
CA LYS A 328 1.65 -3.35 -29.49
C LYS A 328 1.28 -4.65 -28.76
N PRO A 329 0.82 -5.68 -29.46
CA PRO A 329 0.28 -6.87 -28.82
C PRO A 329 1.36 -7.62 -28.01
N SER A 330 2.59 -7.69 -28.54
CA SER A 330 3.66 -8.47 -27.92
C SER A 330 4.78 -7.60 -27.41
N THR A 331 5.34 -7.94 -26.27
CA THR A 331 6.54 -7.35 -25.69
C THR A 331 7.42 -8.44 -25.11
N VAL A 332 8.73 -8.26 -25.20
CA VAL A 332 9.73 -9.09 -24.53
C VAL A 332 10.53 -8.19 -23.60
N SER A 333 10.72 -8.63 -22.37
CA SER A 333 11.57 -7.95 -21.39
C SER A 333 12.58 -8.92 -20.80
N PHE A 334 13.76 -8.41 -20.53
CA PHE A 334 14.84 -9.13 -19.86
C PHE A 334 15.22 -8.36 -18.59
N GLN A 335 15.24 -9.04 -17.45
CA GLN A 335 15.51 -8.46 -16.14
C GLN A 335 16.62 -9.25 -15.45
N PRO A 336 17.86 -8.70 -15.37
CA PRO A 336 18.90 -9.25 -14.52
C PRO A 336 18.68 -8.84 -13.07
N GLU A 337 18.95 -9.74 -12.13
CA GLU A 337 18.77 -9.55 -10.70
C GLU A 337 20.01 -10.01 -9.96
N GLY A 338 20.45 -9.27 -8.95
CA GLY A 338 21.36 -9.77 -7.91
C GLY A 338 20.55 -10.32 -6.75
N THR A 339 20.86 -11.51 -6.26
CA THR A 339 20.18 -12.13 -5.13
C THR A 339 21.11 -12.21 -3.92
N ASN A 340 20.53 -12.13 -2.73
CA ASN A 340 21.19 -12.40 -1.47
C ASN A 340 20.22 -13.11 -0.54
N THR A 341 20.40 -14.40 -0.36
CA THR A 341 19.52 -15.23 0.45
C THR A 341 20.25 -15.63 1.73
N ALA A 342 19.92 -15.00 2.83
CA ALA A 342 20.51 -15.26 4.14
C ALA A 342 22.06 -15.14 4.23
N GLY A 343 22.65 -14.33 3.34
CA GLY A 343 24.11 -14.12 3.26
C GLY A 343 24.75 -14.77 2.03
N ASP A 344 24.09 -15.69 1.37
CA ASP A 344 24.56 -16.32 0.14
C ASP A 344 24.27 -15.38 -1.05
N PHE A 345 25.29 -15.01 -1.80
CA PHE A 345 25.18 -14.14 -2.95
C PHE A 345 24.89 -14.92 -4.22
N GLY A 346 24.04 -14.38 -5.03
CA GLY A 346 23.66 -14.99 -6.29
C GLY A 346 23.28 -13.99 -7.37
N ALA A 347 22.95 -14.54 -8.51
CA ALA A 347 22.43 -13.80 -9.65
C ALA A 347 21.25 -14.57 -10.25
N ALA A 348 20.27 -13.83 -10.73
CA ALA A 348 19.15 -14.38 -11.49
C ALA A 348 18.92 -13.58 -12.75
N ALA A 349 18.26 -14.18 -13.72
CA ALA A 349 17.82 -13.50 -14.92
C ALA A 349 16.41 -14.00 -15.28
N THR A 350 15.53 -13.06 -15.59
CA THR A 350 14.16 -13.34 -15.98
C THR A 350 13.92 -12.82 -17.39
N LEU A 351 13.45 -13.70 -18.27
CA LEU A 351 12.97 -13.40 -19.60
C LEU A 351 11.46 -13.52 -19.64
N THR A 352 10.76 -12.41 -19.89
CA THR A 352 9.30 -12.39 -19.94
C THR A 352 8.82 -12.06 -21.35
N TYR A 353 8.05 -12.95 -21.94
CA TYR A 353 7.23 -12.68 -23.12
C TYR A 353 5.81 -12.36 -22.68
N GLN A 354 5.26 -11.25 -23.13
CA GLN A 354 3.89 -10.85 -22.86
C GLN A 354 3.14 -10.56 -24.15
N ASN A 355 1.94 -11.17 -24.31
CA ASN A 355 0.98 -10.82 -25.35
C ASN A 355 -0.32 -10.33 -24.73
N ARG A 356 -0.68 -9.06 -24.97
CA ARG A 356 -1.83 -8.39 -24.34
C ARG A 356 -3.14 -8.55 -25.10
N ASN A 357 -3.14 -9.32 -26.18
CA ASN A 357 -4.32 -9.49 -27.03
C ASN A 357 -4.31 -10.83 -27.76
N LEU A 358 -4.05 -11.90 -27.01
CA LEU A 358 -3.76 -13.24 -27.55
C LEU A 358 -4.82 -13.73 -28.55
N PHE A 359 -6.10 -13.63 -28.20
CA PHE A 359 -7.21 -14.07 -29.02
C PHE A 359 -8.07 -12.90 -29.53
N ARG A 360 -7.54 -11.70 -29.64
CA ARG A 360 -8.27 -10.45 -29.95
C ARG A 360 -9.41 -10.14 -28.95
N GLY A 361 -9.33 -10.68 -27.75
CA GLY A 361 -10.26 -10.49 -26.65
C GLY A 361 -9.69 -9.67 -25.51
N ALA A 362 -8.53 -9.03 -25.73
CA ALA A 362 -7.71 -8.36 -24.72
C ALA A 362 -7.22 -9.31 -23.60
N GLU A 363 -7.16 -10.62 -23.90
CA GLU A 363 -6.54 -11.59 -23.01
C GLU A 363 -5.04 -11.33 -22.95
N ASN A 364 -4.49 -11.34 -21.73
CA ASN A 364 -3.06 -11.13 -21.48
C ASN A 364 -2.39 -12.46 -21.16
N LEU A 365 -1.54 -12.93 -22.07
CA LEU A 365 -0.64 -14.06 -21.83
C LEU A 365 0.71 -13.52 -21.40
N SER A 366 1.23 -14.01 -20.29
CA SER A 366 2.61 -13.81 -19.83
C SER A 366 3.28 -15.17 -19.73
N VAL A 367 4.43 -15.31 -20.37
CA VAL A 367 5.31 -16.48 -20.22
C VAL A 367 6.63 -15.96 -19.70
N GLU A 368 7.02 -16.48 -18.54
CA GLU A 368 8.19 -16.04 -17.80
C GLU A 368 9.13 -17.22 -17.60
N LEU A 369 10.35 -17.07 -18.08
CA LEU A 369 11.45 -18.01 -17.86
C LEU A 369 12.47 -17.35 -16.95
N ARG A 370 12.70 -17.95 -15.77
CA ARG A 370 13.68 -17.49 -14.79
C ARG A 370 14.76 -18.52 -14.57
N GLY A 371 16.01 -18.08 -14.52
CA GLY A 371 17.13 -18.87 -14.06
C GLY A 371 17.82 -18.13 -12.91
N ALA A 372 18.17 -18.84 -11.84
CA ALA A 372 18.89 -18.29 -10.71
C ALA A 372 20.04 -19.20 -10.29
N PHE A 373 21.08 -18.58 -9.81
CA PHE A 373 22.29 -19.20 -9.27
C PHE A 373 22.62 -18.53 -7.94
N GLU A 374 22.91 -19.32 -6.90
CA GLU A 374 23.42 -18.83 -5.64
C GLU A 374 24.63 -19.64 -5.20
N ALA A 375 25.67 -18.92 -4.77
CA ALA A 375 26.86 -19.54 -4.19
C ALA A 375 26.57 -19.78 -2.71
N ILE A 376 26.43 -21.05 -2.31
CA ILE A 376 26.18 -21.43 -0.92
C ILE A 376 27.51 -21.61 -0.22
N GLU A 377 27.78 -20.79 0.82
CA GLU A 377 28.94 -20.93 1.66
C GLU A 377 28.64 -21.82 2.90
N GLY A 378 29.44 -22.91 3.00
CA GLY A 378 29.71 -23.63 4.27
C GLY A 378 28.60 -24.50 4.82
N LEU A 379 27.93 -25.31 4.04
CA LEU A 379 27.33 -26.54 4.56
C LEU A 379 28.46 -27.53 4.89
N GLU A 380 28.55 -28.00 6.13
CA GLU A 380 29.53 -29.03 6.52
C GLU A 380 29.35 -30.27 5.65
N GLY A 381 30.40 -30.69 4.98
CA GLY A 381 30.42 -31.82 4.07
C GLY A 381 30.19 -31.49 2.60
N TYR A 382 29.87 -30.24 2.23
CA TYR A 382 29.66 -29.78 0.86
C TYR A 382 30.51 -28.55 0.55
N SER A 383 31.77 -28.75 0.19
CA SER A 383 32.63 -27.65 -0.29
C SER A 383 32.32 -27.36 -1.76
N ASN A 384 32.12 -26.08 -2.09
CA ASN A 384 31.89 -25.55 -3.45
C ASN A 384 30.63 -26.05 -4.15
N SER A 385 29.51 -26.12 -3.48
CA SER A 385 28.23 -26.54 -4.09
C SER A 385 27.34 -25.32 -4.31
N ASN A 386 26.74 -25.25 -5.47
CA ASN A 386 25.91 -24.14 -5.90
C ASN A 386 24.42 -24.55 -5.89
N PHE A 387 23.56 -23.57 -5.66
CA PHE A 387 22.12 -23.69 -5.85
C PHE A 387 21.77 -23.21 -7.26
N LEU A 388 21.04 -24.03 -7.97
CA LEU A 388 20.48 -23.72 -9.28
C LEU A 388 18.97 -23.79 -9.23
N GLU A 389 18.31 -22.78 -9.78
CA GLU A 389 16.85 -22.74 -9.91
C GLU A 389 16.49 -22.35 -11.35
N TYR A 390 15.53 -23.08 -11.90
CA TYR A 390 14.92 -22.77 -13.19
C TYR A 390 13.40 -22.84 -13.05
N SER A 391 12.73 -21.78 -13.46
CA SER A 391 11.27 -21.79 -13.44
C SER A 391 10.67 -21.31 -14.76
N LEU A 392 9.56 -21.90 -15.13
CA LEU A 392 8.71 -21.52 -16.24
C LEU A 392 7.31 -21.23 -15.69
N GLU A 393 6.91 -19.96 -15.69
CA GLU A 393 5.56 -19.55 -15.33
C GLU A 393 4.79 -19.10 -16.57
N THR A 394 3.59 -19.62 -16.76
CA THR A 394 2.65 -19.18 -17.78
C THR A 394 1.39 -18.69 -17.10
N ARG A 395 1.02 -17.42 -17.39
CA ARG A 395 -0.15 -16.78 -16.80
C ARG A 395 -1.05 -16.24 -17.91
N LEU A 396 -2.30 -16.65 -17.91
CA LEU A 396 -3.33 -16.18 -18.83
C LEU A 396 -4.40 -15.41 -18.06
N THR A 397 -4.49 -14.11 -18.30
CA THR A 397 -5.45 -13.22 -17.63
C THR A 397 -6.53 -12.79 -18.62
N PHE A 398 -7.78 -13.04 -18.28
CA PHE A 398 -8.94 -12.59 -19.00
C PHE A 398 -9.47 -11.30 -18.35
N PRO A 399 -9.68 -10.21 -19.10
CA PRO A 399 -10.19 -8.94 -18.54
C PRO A 399 -11.71 -9.00 -18.27
N ARG A 400 -12.22 -10.17 -17.93
CA ARG A 400 -13.63 -10.43 -17.65
C ARG A 400 -13.78 -11.55 -16.63
N PHE A 401 -14.91 -11.54 -15.94
CA PHE A 401 -15.25 -12.60 -15.01
C PHE A 401 -15.72 -13.86 -15.79
N ILE A 402 -14.92 -14.90 -15.76
CA ILE A 402 -15.23 -16.19 -16.39
C ILE A 402 -15.75 -17.13 -15.31
N LEU A 403 -17.08 -17.14 -15.14
CA LEU A 403 -17.77 -18.13 -14.33
C LEU A 403 -18.95 -18.66 -15.13
N PRO A 404 -19.06 -19.98 -15.33
CA PRO A 404 -20.23 -20.57 -15.97
C PRO A 404 -21.48 -20.23 -15.13
N PHE A 405 -22.64 -20.18 -15.77
CA PHE A 405 -23.97 -19.95 -15.16
C PHE A 405 -24.29 -18.52 -14.71
N LEU A 406 -23.41 -17.53 -14.87
CA LEU A 406 -23.74 -16.13 -14.58
C LEU A 406 -24.25 -15.37 -15.78
N SER A 407 -25.25 -14.50 -15.55
CA SER A 407 -25.79 -13.60 -16.58
C SER A 407 -24.73 -12.57 -17.03
N ALA A 408 -24.87 -12.05 -18.25
CA ALA A 408 -23.96 -11.02 -18.78
C ALA A 408 -23.98 -9.75 -17.94
N ASP A 409 -25.15 -9.36 -17.42
CA ASP A 409 -25.29 -8.15 -16.59
C ASP A 409 -24.63 -8.32 -15.21
N THR A 410 -24.73 -9.49 -14.60
CA THR A 410 -24.03 -9.79 -13.34
C THR A 410 -22.52 -9.76 -13.54
N ARG A 411 -22.01 -10.36 -14.63
CA ARG A 411 -20.58 -10.32 -14.96
C ARG A 411 -20.06 -8.90 -15.14
N ARG A 412 -20.84 -8.02 -15.79
CA ARG A 412 -20.49 -6.60 -15.95
C ARG A 412 -20.46 -5.87 -14.62
N ARG A 413 -21.43 -6.11 -13.71
CA ARG A 413 -21.50 -5.44 -12.40
C ARG A 413 -20.34 -5.82 -11.50
N VAL A 414 -19.97 -7.08 -11.47
CA VAL A 414 -18.83 -7.57 -10.64
C VAL A 414 -17.49 -7.03 -11.14
N ASN A 415 -17.35 -6.84 -12.48
CA ASN A 415 -16.17 -6.26 -13.12
C ASN A 415 -14.84 -6.89 -12.64
N ALA A 416 -14.82 -8.23 -12.53
CA ALA A 416 -13.68 -8.99 -12.11
C ALA A 416 -12.84 -9.47 -13.29
N THR A 417 -11.55 -9.67 -13.06
CA THR A 417 -10.64 -10.37 -13.97
C THR A 417 -10.49 -11.83 -13.53
N SER A 418 -10.31 -12.73 -14.49
CA SER A 418 -10.04 -14.14 -14.25
C SER A 418 -8.62 -14.45 -14.69
N GLU A 419 -7.86 -15.14 -13.87
CA GLU A 419 -6.46 -15.50 -14.11
C GLU A 419 -6.28 -16.99 -13.95
N VAL A 420 -5.64 -17.62 -14.92
CA VAL A 420 -5.17 -19.00 -14.85
C VAL A 420 -3.65 -18.98 -14.92
N SER A 421 -2.99 -19.67 -14.02
CA SER A 421 -1.53 -19.76 -13.96
C SER A 421 -1.06 -21.20 -13.92
N LEU A 422 0.06 -21.45 -14.56
CA LEU A 422 0.80 -22.72 -14.50
C LEU A 422 2.26 -22.36 -14.20
N LEU A 423 2.85 -23.04 -13.23
CA LEU A 423 4.25 -22.88 -12.86
C LEU A 423 4.89 -24.27 -12.82
N TYR A 424 6.07 -24.36 -13.42
CA TYR A 424 6.99 -25.46 -13.21
C TYR A 424 8.32 -24.91 -12.71
N ASP A 425 8.77 -25.38 -11.56
CA ASP A 425 9.98 -24.92 -10.90
C ASP A 425 10.90 -26.10 -10.57
N ILE A 426 12.15 -25.94 -10.88
CA ILE A 426 13.23 -26.91 -10.68
C ILE A 426 14.24 -26.27 -9.75
N GLN A 427 14.48 -26.88 -8.62
CA GLN A 427 15.48 -26.47 -7.64
C GLN A 427 16.47 -27.60 -7.42
N ASP A 428 17.72 -27.39 -7.77
CA ASP A 428 18.81 -28.31 -7.55
C ASP A 428 19.77 -27.74 -6.51
N ARG A 429 19.76 -28.36 -5.34
CA ARG A 429 20.68 -28.08 -4.22
C ARG A 429 21.58 -29.27 -3.98
N PRO A 430 22.73 -29.09 -3.34
CA PRO A 430 23.60 -30.19 -2.98
C PRO A 430 22.95 -31.24 -2.08
N GLU A 431 21.97 -30.81 -1.27
CA GLU A 431 21.29 -31.65 -0.30
C GLU A 431 20.10 -32.39 -0.90
N PHE A 432 19.41 -31.79 -1.88
CA PHE A 432 18.20 -32.30 -2.48
C PHE A 432 17.91 -31.71 -3.85
N HIS A 433 17.16 -32.48 -4.65
CA HIS A 433 16.49 -31.96 -5.85
C HIS A 433 15.00 -31.84 -5.58
N ARG A 434 14.43 -30.69 -5.94
CA ARG A 434 13.00 -30.41 -5.78
C ARG A 434 12.38 -30.04 -7.11
N ARG A 435 11.18 -30.53 -7.37
CA ARG A 435 10.36 -30.20 -8.53
C ARG A 435 8.99 -29.75 -8.05
N LEU A 436 8.57 -28.57 -8.47
CA LEU A 436 7.28 -28.01 -8.11
C LEU A 436 6.43 -27.81 -9.37
N TRP A 437 5.24 -28.39 -9.37
CA TRP A 437 4.17 -28.07 -10.31
C TRP A 437 3.10 -27.28 -9.60
N SER A 438 2.71 -26.13 -10.14
CA SER A 438 1.62 -25.35 -9.59
C SER A 438 0.62 -24.97 -10.67
N ALA A 439 -0.68 -25.07 -10.33
CA ALA A 439 -1.78 -24.65 -11.19
C ALA A 439 -2.76 -23.80 -10.36
N GLY A 440 -3.09 -22.63 -10.85
CA GLY A 440 -3.94 -21.69 -10.13
C GLY A 440 -5.10 -21.16 -10.99
N TRP A 441 -6.25 -20.97 -10.37
CA TRP A 441 -7.39 -20.23 -10.93
C TRP A 441 -7.83 -19.18 -9.91
N ARG A 442 -7.73 -17.88 -10.32
CA ARG A 442 -7.91 -16.74 -9.46
C ARG A 442 -8.85 -15.71 -10.07
N TYR A 443 -9.66 -15.10 -9.21
CA TYR A 443 -10.44 -13.92 -9.53
C TYR A 443 -9.95 -12.71 -8.77
N LYS A 444 -9.87 -11.56 -9.45
CA LYS A 444 -9.53 -10.27 -8.84
C LYS A 444 -10.53 -9.22 -9.28
N TRP A 445 -10.98 -8.36 -8.37
CA TRP A 445 -11.81 -7.21 -8.71
C TRP A 445 -11.51 -6.01 -7.83
N VAL A 446 -11.62 -4.84 -8.44
CA VAL A 446 -11.39 -3.53 -7.82
C VAL A 446 -12.63 -2.69 -8.09
N PRO A 447 -13.46 -2.40 -7.08
CA PRO A 447 -14.58 -1.47 -7.21
C PRO A 447 -14.11 -0.08 -7.65
N SER A 448 -14.90 0.59 -8.50
CA SER A 448 -14.48 1.88 -9.08
C SER A 448 -14.45 3.03 -8.07
N ALA A 449 -15.18 2.93 -6.97
CA ALA A 449 -15.39 4.02 -6.00
C ALA A 449 -14.54 3.90 -4.72
N ALA A 450 -13.84 2.80 -4.51
CA ALA A 450 -13.12 2.58 -3.24
C ALA A 450 -11.70 2.05 -3.49
N PRO A 451 -10.72 2.44 -2.65
CA PRO A 451 -9.35 1.97 -2.74
C PRO A 451 -9.20 0.55 -2.16
N VAL A 452 -10.07 -0.36 -2.59
CA VAL A 452 -10.11 -1.75 -2.14
C VAL A 452 -9.91 -2.70 -3.32
N GLN A 453 -9.27 -3.82 -3.06
CA GLN A 453 -9.14 -4.93 -3.99
C GLN A 453 -9.54 -6.23 -3.28
N TYR A 454 -10.32 -7.03 -3.97
CA TYR A 454 -10.67 -8.38 -3.55
C TYR A 454 -10.00 -9.40 -4.45
N GLN A 455 -9.66 -10.55 -3.88
CA GLN A 455 -9.11 -11.69 -4.59
C GLN A 455 -9.76 -12.97 -4.07
N VAL A 456 -10.11 -13.86 -4.97
CA VAL A 456 -10.53 -15.22 -4.64
C VAL A 456 -9.65 -16.18 -5.42
N ASP A 457 -8.90 -17.00 -4.71
CA ASP A 457 -8.21 -18.16 -5.28
C ASP A 457 -9.20 -19.31 -5.23
N LEU A 458 -9.85 -19.59 -6.36
CA LEU A 458 -10.86 -20.66 -6.45
C LEU A 458 -10.23 -22.04 -6.37
N LEU A 459 -9.03 -22.17 -6.93
CA LEU A 459 -8.22 -23.35 -6.91
C LEU A 459 -6.75 -22.94 -7.02
N ASP A 460 -5.92 -23.47 -6.15
CA ASP A 460 -4.46 -23.33 -6.22
C ASP A 460 -3.86 -24.67 -5.76
N ILE A 461 -3.34 -25.40 -6.74
CA ILE A 461 -2.75 -26.74 -6.56
C ILE A 461 -1.24 -26.58 -6.61
N ASN A 462 -0.56 -27.17 -5.63
CA ASN A 462 0.90 -27.25 -5.58
C ASN A 462 1.27 -28.71 -5.36
N TYR A 463 2.01 -29.27 -6.29
CA TYR A 463 2.54 -30.61 -6.28
C TYR A 463 4.06 -30.57 -6.19
N VAL A 464 4.59 -30.89 -5.03
CA VAL A 464 6.02 -30.88 -4.71
C VAL A 464 6.54 -32.29 -4.72
N LEU A 465 7.59 -32.53 -5.48
CA LEU A 465 8.31 -33.81 -5.55
C LEU A 465 9.76 -33.59 -5.12
N MET A 466 10.26 -34.53 -4.35
CA MET A 466 11.66 -34.65 -3.92
C MET A 466 12.30 -35.90 -4.57
N PRO A 467 12.66 -35.82 -5.87
CA PRO A 467 13.13 -36.99 -6.61
C PRO A 467 14.47 -37.53 -6.09
N TRP A 468 15.23 -36.71 -5.42
CA TRP A 468 16.51 -37.09 -4.86
C TRP A 468 16.85 -36.30 -3.61
N ILE A 469 17.39 -36.99 -2.60
CA ILE A 469 17.94 -36.41 -1.37
C ILE A 469 19.30 -37.09 -1.17
N SER A 470 20.32 -36.31 -0.84
CA SER A 470 21.68 -36.80 -0.59
C SER A 470 21.70 -37.85 0.52
N GLU A 471 22.36 -38.96 0.31
CA GLU A 471 22.51 -40.02 1.32
C GLU A 471 23.26 -39.55 2.57
N THR A 472 24.20 -38.63 2.42
CA THR A 472 24.91 -38.02 3.54
C THR A 472 23.96 -37.16 4.37
N PHE A 473 23.16 -36.33 3.70
CA PHE A 473 22.15 -35.49 4.34
C PHE A 473 21.08 -36.37 5.02
N LYS A 474 20.61 -37.39 4.36
CA LYS A 474 19.60 -38.32 4.86
C LYS A 474 20.08 -39.01 6.14
N ARG A 475 21.29 -39.57 6.14
CA ARG A 475 21.89 -40.21 7.33
C ARG A 475 22.13 -39.26 8.48
N MET A 476 22.62 -38.05 8.20
CA MET A 476 22.96 -37.09 9.27
C MET A 476 21.73 -36.47 9.90
N TYR A 477 20.66 -36.25 9.16
CA TYR A 477 19.55 -35.37 9.55
C TYR A 477 18.18 -36.01 9.49
N LEU A 478 17.94 -37.05 8.67
CA LEU A 478 16.62 -37.63 8.47
C LEU A 478 16.48 -39.04 9.08
N ASP A 479 17.56 -39.84 9.11
CA ASP A 479 17.52 -41.24 9.56
C ASP A 479 17.92 -41.43 11.01
N ASP A 480 18.37 -40.38 11.73
CA ASP A 480 18.70 -40.51 13.15
C ASP A 480 17.42 -40.80 13.95
N VAL A 481 17.35 -42.02 14.44
CA VAL A 481 16.20 -42.62 15.14
C VAL A 481 15.90 -41.95 16.47
N SER A 482 16.80 -41.08 16.98
CA SER A 482 16.56 -40.31 18.18
C SER A 482 15.49 -39.24 18.07
N SER A 483 14.78 -39.19 16.94
CA SER A 483 13.47 -38.58 16.73
C SER A 483 13.36 -37.05 16.98
N ARG A 484 14.42 -36.31 16.79
CA ARG A 484 14.39 -34.88 17.07
C ARG A 484 13.87 -33.98 15.93
N ASN A 485 13.57 -34.54 14.73
CA ASN A 485 13.31 -33.71 13.56
C ASN A 485 12.09 -34.15 12.73
N ALA A 486 10.92 -34.34 13.37
CA ALA A 486 9.67 -34.63 12.63
C ALA A 486 9.33 -33.51 11.65
N ILE A 487 9.62 -32.25 12.04
CA ILE A 487 9.42 -31.06 11.18
C ILE A 487 10.40 -31.10 10.00
N LEU A 488 11.65 -31.47 10.26
CA LEU A 488 12.67 -31.56 9.20
C LEU A 488 12.32 -32.64 8.20
N ARG A 489 11.94 -33.86 8.63
CA ARG A 489 11.53 -34.95 7.75
C ARG A 489 10.36 -34.55 6.85
N TYR A 490 9.33 -33.96 7.42
CA TYR A 490 8.16 -33.49 6.66
C TYR A 490 8.48 -32.48 5.56
N ASN A 491 9.55 -31.69 5.72
CA ASN A 491 9.98 -30.71 4.73
C ASN A 491 10.66 -31.33 3.49
N TYR A 492 11.11 -32.59 3.61
CA TYR A 492 11.78 -33.34 2.52
C TYR A 492 10.92 -34.49 1.98
N GLU A 493 9.64 -34.50 2.29
CA GLU A 493 8.67 -35.44 1.72
C GLU A 493 7.95 -34.82 0.52
N ASP A 494 7.45 -35.71 -0.35
CA ASP A 494 6.55 -35.28 -1.41
C ASP A 494 5.27 -34.72 -0.82
N LEU A 495 4.77 -33.62 -1.40
CA LEU A 495 3.67 -32.86 -0.83
C LEU A 495 2.65 -32.45 -1.87
N PHE A 496 1.37 -32.68 -1.57
CA PHE A 496 0.26 -32.21 -2.38
C PHE A 496 -0.59 -31.19 -1.59
N ILE A 497 -0.73 -29.97 -2.11
CA ILE A 497 -1.54 -28.91 -1.51
C ILE A 497 -2.59 -28.47 -2.52
N ALA A 498 -3.87 -28.60 -2.20
CA ALA A 498 -4.96 -27.99 -2.95
C ALA A 498 -5.70 -27.04 -2.03
N LYS A 499 -5.61 -25.74 -2.30
CA LYS A 499 -6.16 -24.69 -1.45
C LYS A 499 -7.17 -23.83 -2.18
N VAL A 500 -8.05 -23.23 -1.38
CA VAL A 500 -8.97 -22.15 -1.72
C VAL A 500 -8.64 -20.98 -0.83
N GLY A 501 -8.70 -19.75 -1.36
CA GLY A 501 -8.31 -18.57 -0.61
C GLY A 501 -9.17 -17.33 -0.91
N PHE A 502 -9.22 -16.44 0.06
CA PHE A 502 -9.82 -15.12 -0.06
C PHE A 502 -8.83 -14.07 0.41
N GLY A 503 -8.58 -13.07 -0.42
CA GLY A 503 -7.76 -11.91 -0.12
C GLY A 503 -8.55 -10.62 -0.18
N PHE A 504 -8.29 -9.75 0.76
CA PHE A 504 -8.79 -8.38 0.81
C PHE A 504 -7.61 -7.42 0.99
N SER A 505 -7.58 -6.35 0.21
CA SER A 505 -6.63 -5.26 0.43
C SER A 505 -7.31 -3.90 0.31
N TYR A 506 -7.03 -3.05 1.27
CA TYR A 506 -7.38 -1.64 1.28
C TYR A 506 -6.10 -0.84 1.31
N ASN A 507 -5.95 0.12 0.41
CA ASN A 507 -4.77 0.97 0.38
C ASN A 507 -5.14 2.39 -0.01
N ASN A 508 -4.94 3.31 0.92
CA ASN A 508 -4.92 4.73 0.64
C ASN A 508 -3.55 5.31 1.02
N ARG A 509 -3.34 6.60 0.75
CA ARG A 509 -2.03 7.25 1.00
C ARG A 509 -1.53 7.16 2.45
N ARG A 510 -2.38 6.81 3.42
CA ARG A 510 -2.07 6.84 4.86
C ARG A 510 -2.30 5.51 5.56
N THR A 511 -3.11 4.65 5.00
CA THR A 511 -3.50 3.38 5.63
C THR A 511 -3.49 2.29 4.59
N ALA A 512 -2.82 1.19 4.89
CA ALA A 512 -2.87 -0.04 4.14
C ALA A 512 -3.36 -1.16 5.07
N LEU A 513 -4.28 -1.98 4.60
CA LEU A 513 -4.73 -3.20 5.26
C LEU A 513 -4.76 -4.32 4.22
N LYS A 514 -4.08 -5.39 4.51
CA LYS A 514 -4.10 -6.60 3.68
C LYS A 514 -4.47 -7.79 4.56
N THR A 515 -5.46 -8.54 4.14
CA THR A 515 -5.93 -9.72 4.85
C THR A 515 -6.05 -10.87 3.87
N ASN A 516 -5.53 -12.03 4.24
CA ASN A 516 -5.67 -13.26 3.48
C ASN A 516 -6.20 -14.36 4.40
N VAL A 517 -7.10 -15.16 3.88
CA VAL A 517 -7.56 -16.40 4.53
C VAL A 517 -7.50 -17.50 3.50
N GLU A 518 -6.85 -18.59 3.82
CA GLU A 518 -6.77 -19.76 2.95
C GLU A 518 -7.07 -21.04 3.73
N THR A 519 -7.66 -22.01 3.05
CA THR A 519 -7.86 -23.36 3.57
C THR A 519 -7.48 -24.37 2.51
N ALA A 520 -6.84 -25.46 2.92
CA ALA A 520 -6.37 -26.49 2.03
C ALA A 520 -6.91 -27.86 2.43
N GLY A 521 -7.04 -28.76 1.46
CA GLY A 521 -7.35 -30.17 1.66
C GLY A 521 -8.83 -30.51 1.91
N ASN A 522 -9.71 -29.52 2.18
CA ASN A 522 -11.11 -29.81 2.55
C ASN A 522 -11.92 -30.46 1.43
N LEU A 523 -11.77 -29.98 0.19
CA LEU A 523 -12.43 -30.61 -0.96
C LEU A 523 -11.90 -32.04 -1.18
N LEU A 524 -10.59 -32.21 -1.02
CA LEU A 524 -9.96 -33.56 -1.16
C LEU A 524 -10.42 -34.49 -0.06
N GLN A 525 -10.57 -34.01 1.17
CA GLN A 525 -11.09 -34.80 2.29
C GLN A 525 -12.52 -35.25 2.02
N LEU A 526 -13.37 -34.39 1.48
CA LEU A 526 -14.73 -34.74 1.11
C LEU A 526 -14.76 -35.86 0.06
N PHE A 527 -13.95 -35.73 -0.98
CA PHE A 527 -13.84 -36.80 -2.01
C PHE A 527 -13.23 -38.09 -1.44
N SER A 528 -12.17 -37.99 -0.64
CA SER A 528 -11.50 -39.13 -0.05
C SER A 528 -12.42 -39.93 0.88
N SER A 529 -13.27 -39.26 1.65
CA SER A 529 -14.25 -39.90 2.54
C SER A 529 -15.42 -40.54 1.78
N LEU A 530 -15.84 -39.93 0.65
CA LEU A 530 -16.95 -40.46 -0.17
C LEU A 530 -16.55 -41.67 -1.00
N PHE A 531 -15.28 -41.78 -1.42
CA PHE A 531 -14.79 -42.81 -2.33
C PHE A 531 -13.84 -43.80 -1.65
N GLU A 532 -13.82 -43.86 -0.31
CA GLU A 532 -13.00 -44.79 0.50
C GLU A 532 -11.53 -44.83 0.03
N ALA A 533 -10.91 -43.67 -0.11
CA ALA A 533 -9.56 -43.58 -0.63
C ALA A 533 -8.53 -44.30 0.26
N LYS A 534 -7.46 -44.79 -0.35
CA LYS A 534 -6.39 -45.51 0.37
C LYS A 534 -5.69 -44.57 1.37
N THR A 535 -5.38 -45.12 2.54
CA THR A 535 -4.60 -44.44 3.57
C THR A 535 -3.15 -44.95 3.61
N ASN A 536 -2.24 -44.14 4.19
CA ASN A 536 -0.90 -44.61 4.55
C ASN A 536 -0.89 -45.26 5.95
N GLU A 537 0.29 -45.71 6.41
CA GLU A 537 0.48 -46.32 7.73
C GLU A 537 0.10 -45.39 8.89
N LEU A 538 0.12 -44.10 8.65
CA LEU A 538 -0.28 -43.06 9.61
C LEU A 538 -1.77 -42.70 9.55
N GLY A 539 -2.56 -43.43 8.75
CA GLY A 539 -4.00 -43.16 8.57
C GLY A 539 -4.35 -41.95 7.72
N GLN A 540 -3.38 -41.38 7.01
CA GLN A 540 -3.59 -40.19 6.14
C GLN A 540 -4.05 -40.63 4.75
N TYR A 541 -5.07 -40.00 4.22
CA TYR A 541 -5.54 -40.19 2.85
C TYR A 541 -4.51 -39.72 1.82
N LYS A 542 -4.40 -40.43 0.71
CA LYS A 542 -3.45 -40.16 -0.37
C LYS A 542 -4.16 -39.82 -1.69
N ILE A 543 -3.55 -38.89 -2.43
CA ILE A 543 -3.84 -38.61 -3.84
C ILE A 543 -2.52 -38.73 -4.60
N PHE A 544 -2.55 -39.41 -5.76
CA PHE A 544 -1.32 -39.75 -6.52
C PHE A 544 -0.22 -40.37 -5.65
N ASN A 545 -0.65 -41.21 -4.70
CA ASN A 545 0.22 -41.90 -3.72
C ASN A 545 0.93 -40.96 -2.71
N ILE A 546 0.53 -39.68 -2.61
CA ILE A 546 1.09 -38.65 -1.71
C ILE A 546 0.01 -38.21 -0.74
N ALA A 547 0.37 -38.01 0.54
CA ALA A 547 -0.53 -37.44 1.54
C ALA A 547 -0.74 -35.97 1.24
N TYR A 548 -2.00 -35.53 1.16
CA TYR A 548 -2.29 -34.10 0.93
C TYR A 548 -2.34 -33.31 2.23
N ALA A 549 -1.92 -32.06 2.15
CA ALA A 549 -1.96 -31.14 3.28
C ALA A 549 -3.39 -30.65 3.57
N GLN A 550 -3.75 -30.61 4.86
CA GLN A 550 -5.01 -30.06 5.32
C GLN A 550 -4.79 -29.06 6.45
N TYR A 551 -5.10 -27.77 6.18
CA TYR A 551 -4.89 -26.69 7.14
C TYR A 551 -5.83 -25.49 6.86
N ILE A 552 -5.93 -24.61 7.83
CA ILE A 552 -6.47 -23.26 7.70
C ILE A 552 -5.38 -22.25 8.05
N LYS A 553 -5.29 -21.13 7.32
CA LYS A 553 -4.32 -20.06 7.52
C LYS A 553 -4.97 -18.70 7.33
N GLY A 554 -4.68 -17.77 8.22
CA GLY A 554 -5.13 -16.39 8.17
C GLY A 554 -3.99 -15.42 8.43
N ASP A 555 -3.90 -14.36 7.62
CA ASP A 555 -2.90 -13.32 7.71
C ASP A 555 -3.57 -11.94 7.71
N ILE A 556 -3.08 -11.05 8.56
CA ILE A 556 -3.45 -9.63 8.63
C ILE A 556 -2.18 -8.81 8.62
N ASP A 557 -2.10 -7.84 7.72
CA ASP A 557 -1.02 -6.88 7.61
C ASP A 557 -1.63 -5.48 7.58
N PHE A 558 -1.35 -4.66 8.58
CA PHE A 558 -1.91 -3.34 8.75
C PHE A 558 -0.78 -2.31 8.90
N THR A 559 -0.82 -1.28 8.07
CA THR A 559 0.12 -0.15 8.15
C THR A 559 -0.63 1.17 8.24
N ARG A 560 -0.21 2.04 9.16
CA ARG A 560 -0.75 3.38 9.33
C ARG A 560 0.38 4.41 9.36
N SER A 561 0.31 5.40 8.46
CA SER A 561 1.25 6.52 8.41
C SER A 561 0.58 7.80 8.93
N ILE A 562 1.23 8.48 9.86
CA ILE A 562 0.83 9.77 10.42
C ILE A 562 1.88 10.80 10.01
N GLN A 563 1.48 11.72 9.14
CA GLN A 563 2.34 12.81 8.70
C GLN A 563 2.26 13.97 9.70
N PHE A 564 3.39 14.39 10.26
CA PHE A 564 3.48 15.57 11.14
C PHE A 564 3.73 16.85 10.35
N ASP A 565 4.63 16.77 9.38
CA ASP A 565 4.95 17.82 8.42
C ASP A 565 5.50 17.18 7.13
N TYR A 566 5.95 17.97 6.16
CA TYR A 566 6.43 17.45 4.89
C TYR A 566 7.69 16.58 4.98
N ALA A 567 8.46 16.71 6.06
CA ALA A 567 9.71 15.98 6.27
C ALA A 567 9.59 14.84 7.29
N ASN A 568 8.57 14.87 8.17
CA ASN A 568 8.49 13.98 9.33
C ASN A 568 7.20 13.17 9.33
N GLN A 569 7.33 11.87 9.49
CA GLN A 569 6.19 10.94 9.59
C GLN A 569 6.46 9.84 10.61
N LEU A 570 5.40 9.36 11.24
CA LEU A 570 5.40 8.18 12.11
C LEU A 570 4.60 7.08 11.44
N VAL A 571 5.19 5.90 11.33
CA VAL A 571 4.56 4.73 10.71
C VAL A 571 4.43 3.62 11.73
N PHE A 572 3.24 3.05 11.80
CA PHE A 572 2.91 1.87 12.59
C PHE A 572 2.62 0.72 11.65
N HIS A 573 3.14 -0.44 11.98
CA HIS A 573 2.86 -1.68 11.28
C HIS A 573 2.51 -2.78 12.27
N VAL A 574 1.51 -3.59 11.92
CA VAL A 574 1.08 -4.78 12.66
C VAL A 574 0.91 -5.90 11.67
N GLY A 575 1.72 -6.93 11.79
CA GLY A 575 1.63 -8.18 11.05
C GLY A 575 1.21 -9.31 11.98
N LEU A 576 0.08 -9.96 11.70
CA LEU A 576 -0.42 -11.13 12.44
C LEU A 576 -0.68 -12.25 11.46
N GLY A 577 -0.18 -13.45 11.77
CA GLY A 577 -0.44 -14.65 11.02
C GLY A 577 -0.71 -15.84 11.92
N ILE A 578 -1.70 -16.65 11.56
CA ILE A 578 -2.05 -17.89 12.29
C ILE A 578 -2.36 -18.97 11.25
N ALA A 579 -1.76 -20.13 11.43
CA ALA A 579 -2.02 -21.30 10.61
C ALA A 579 -2.17 -22.56 11.49
N TYR A 580 -3.18 -23.37 11.20
CA TYR A 580 -3.49 -24.53 12.01
C TYR A 580 -3.68 -25.77 11.13
N PRO A 581 -2.86 -26.84 11.28
CA PRO A 581 -3.03 -28.11 10.61
C PRO A 581 -4.12 -28.93 11.31
N TYR A 582 -4.95 -29.61 10.54
CA TYR A 582 -6.00 -30.49 11.07
C TYR A 582 -6.29 -31.65 10.11
N GLY A 583 -7.16 -32.59 10.52
CA GLY A 583 -7.61 -33.69 9.68
C GLY A 583 -6.46 -34.54 9.15
N ASN A 584 -6.21 -34.49 7.87
CA ASN A 584 -5.18 -35.27 7.19
C ASN A 584 -3.73 -34.79 7.50
N SER A 585 -3.54 -33.68 8.16
CA SER A 585 -2.22 -33.14 8.47
C SER A 585 -1.98 -32.99 9.98
N THR A 586 -0.86 -33.49 10.44
CA THR A 586 -0.37 -33.27 11.81
C THR A 586 0.54 -32.09 11.94
N LEU A 587 1.22 -31.72 10.84
CA LEU A 587 2.14 -30.60 10.72
C LEU A 587 1.76 -29.69 9.55
N LEU A 588 2.15 -28.42 9.63
CA LEU A 588 2.04 -27.50 8.51
C LEU A 588 3.17 -27.73 7.51
N PRO A 589 2.88 -27.69 6.20
CA PRO A 589 3.93 -27.58 5.18
C PRO A 589 4.88 -26.43 5.48
N PHE A 590 6.17 -26.63 5.24
CA PHE A 590 7.19 -25.62 5.52
C PHE A 590 6.89 -24.27 4.84
N GLU A 591 6.42 -24.29 3.61
CA GLU A 591 6.05 -23.11 2.84
C GLU A 591 4.87 -22.33 3.45
N LYS A 592 4.15 -22.94 4.38
CA LYS A 592 2.99 -22.34 5.06
C LYS A 592 3.28 -21.91 6.49
N ARG A 593 4.43 -22.34 7.04
CA ARG A 593 4.89 -21.92 8.35
C ARG A 593 5.41 -20.50 8.32
N TYR A 594 5.36 -19.83 9.46
CA TYR A 594 5.87 -18.48 9.64
C TYR A 594 7.31 -18.49 10.10
N PHE A 595 8.02 -17.46 9.71
CA PHE A 595 9.34 -17.11 10.25
C PHE A 595 9.40 -15.61 10.52
N SER A 596 10.31 -15.17 11.36
CA SER A 596 10.52 -13.77 11.71
C SER A 596 12.01 -13.41 11.70
N GLY A 597 12.31 -12.10 11.83
CA GLY A 597 13.63 -11.52 11.64
C GLY A 597 13.88 -11.03 10.22
N GLY A 598 14.92 -10.19 10.10
CA GLY A 598 15.28 -9.57 8.82
C GLY A 598 14.72 -8.16 8.63
N ALA A 599 15.08 -7.58 7.50
CA ALA A 599 14.83 -6.18 7.18
C ALA A 599 13.36 -5.73 7.19
N ASN A 600 12.40 -6.64 7.00
CA ASN A 600 10.96 -6.34 6.90
C ASN A 600 10.12 -6.88 8.07
N SER A 601 10.76 -7.29 9.16
CA SER A 601 10.12 -7.84 10.35
C SER A 601 10.81 -7.30 11.59
N LEU A 602 11.52 -8.12 12.40
CA LEU A 602 12.30 -7.69 13.55
C LEU A 602 13.76 -7.46 13.14
N ARG A 603 14.17 -6.21 13.02
CA ARG A 603 15.49 -5.81 12.47
C ARG A 603 16.68 -6.02 13.42
N GLY A 604 16.44 -6.47 14.64
CA GLY A 604 17.52 -6.92 15.55
C GLY A 604 18.04 -8.34 15.23
N TRP A 605 17.43 -9.07 14.29
CA TRP A 605 17.76 -10.44 13.94
C TRP A 605 17.93 -10.61 12.43
N SER A 606 18.83 -11.51 12.05
CA SER A 606 18.90 -11.98 10.66
C SER A 606 17.61 -12.71 10.28
N VAL A 607 17.40 -12.92 8.99
CA VAL A 607 16.25 -13.68 8.47
C VAL A 607 16.25 -15.08 9.10
N ARG A 608 15.09 -15.52 9.59
CA ARG A 608 14.91 -16.85 10.22
C ARG A 608 15.87 -17.13 11.38
N SER A 609 16.12 -16.16 12.25
CA SER A 609 17.02 -16.32 13.38
C SER A 609 16.37 -16.03 14.74
N ILE A 610 15.03 -15.96 14.79
CA ILE A 610 14.25 -15.72 16.00
C ILE A 610 13.15 -16.76 16.16
N GLY A 611 12.87 -17.14 17.42
CA GLY A 611 11.78 -18.02 17.83
C GLY A 611 11.95 -19.48 17.42
N PRO A 612 10.91 -20.30 17.57
CA PRO A 612 9.61 -19.93 18.16
C PRO A 612 9.68 -19.75 19.69
N GLY A 613 8.95 -18.80 20.19
CA GLY A 613 8.87 -18.50 21.63
C GLY A 613 10.26 -18.27 22.26
N ARG A 614 10.59 -19.08 23.27
CA ARG A 614 11.89 -19.10 23.96
C ARG A 614 12.86 -20.14 23.40
N TYR A 615 12.56 -20.78 22.27
CA TYR A 615 13.41 -21.79 21.68
C TYR A 615 14.82 -21.25 21.44
N LYS A 616 15.81 -21.96 22.02
CA LYS A 616 17.23 -21.64 21.89
C LYS A 616 17.84 -22.50 20.79
N ARG A 617 18.43 -21.86 19.82
CA ARG A 617 19.19 -22.52 18.76
C ARG A 617 20.31 -23.34 19.35
N THR A 618 20.42 -24.60 18.93
CA THR A 618 21.37 -25.54 19.56
C THR A 618 22.74 -25.56 18.91
N ASP A 619 22.88 -25.41 17.65
CA ASP A 619 24.08 -25.19 16.84
C ASP A 619 23.90 -25.81 15.44
N GLY A 620 24.34 -25.11 14.44
CA GLY A 620 24.37 -25.58 13.08
C GLY A 620 23.43 -24.82 12.12
N ARG A 621 23.71 -24.90 10.83
CA ARG A 621 22.98 -24.19 9.77
C ARG A 621 21.58 -24.73 9.51
N ILE A 622 21.26 -25.93 9.98
CA ILE A 622 19.96 -26.58 9.78
C ILE A 622 18.91 -26.08 10.78
N ASP A 623 19.33 -25.46 11.88
CA ASP A 623 18.40 -24.90 12.86
C ASP A 623 17.47 -23.83 12.32
N PHE A 624 17.78 -23.22 11.17
CA PHE A 624 16.88 -22.28 10.54
C PHE A 624 15.53 -22.92 10.11
N LEU A 625 15.48 -24.22 9.88
CA LEU A 625 14.25 -24.94 9.60
C LEU A 625 13.38 -25.10 10.84
N ASN A 626 14.01 -25.22 12.00
CA ASN A 626 13.33 -25.28 13.29
C ASN A 626 12.90 -23.90 13.80
N GLN A 627 13.49 -22.83 13.26
CA GLN A 627 13.07 -21.45 13.56
C GLN A 627 11.87 -21.01 12.72
N THR A 628 10.83 -21.84 12.74
CA THR A 628 9.54 -21.60 12.11
C THR A 628 8.40 -21.88 13.09
N GLY A 629 7.27 -21.20 12.91
CA GLY A 629 6.11 -21.32 13.77
C GLY A 629 4.79 -21.43 13.03
N ASP A 630 3.75 -21.71 13.78
CA ASP A 630 2.36 -21.78 13.29
C ASP A 630 1.65 -20.42 13.47
N MET A 631 2.23 -19.54 14.27
CA MET A 631 1.73 -18.20 14.55
C MET A 631 2.89 -17.20 14.47
N LYS A 632 2.58 -15.96 14.03
CA LYS A 632 3.52 -14.84 13.92
C LYS A 632 2.86 -13.56 14.41
N LEU A 633 3.63 -12.73 15.12
CA LEU A 633 3.27 -11.35 15.44
C LEU A 633 4.49 -10.46 15.16
N ASP A 634 4.29 -9.43 14.34
CA ASP A 634 5.24 -8.33 14.14
C ASP A 634 4.56 -7.01 14.52
N LEU A 635 5.19 -6.23 15.35
CA LEU A 635 4.79 -4.88 15.75
C LEU A 635 5.95 -3.96 15.47
N ASN A 636 5.76 -2.98 14.60
CA ASN A 636 6.82 -2.07 14.22
C ASN A 636 6.35 -0.62 14.34
N VAL A 637 7.22 0.21 14.88
CA VAL A 637 7.03 1.66 14.94
C VAL A 637 8.26 2.30 14.34
N GLU A 638 8.08 3.18 13.37
CA GLU A 638 9.17 3.83 12.66
C GLU A 638 8.90 5.32 12.50
N TYR A 639 9.77 6.14 13.08
CA TYR A 639 9.77 7.59 12.87
C TYR A 639 10.75 7.92 11.75
N ARG A 640 10.24 8.40 10.61
CA ARG A 640 11.00 8.77 9.42
C ARG A 640 11.15 10.28 9.35
N THR A 641 12.36 10.74 9.01
CA THR A 641 12.67 12.16 8.81
C THR A 641 13.52 12.35 7.57
N HIS A 642 13.16 13.34 6.76
CA HIS A 642 13.98 13.76 5.63
C HIS A 642 15.21 14.50 6.14
N LEU A 643 16.40 14.09 5.71
CA LEU A 643 17.65 14.73 6.10
C LEU A 643 18.04 15.83 5.10
N PHE A 644 18.46 15.42 3.95
CA PHE A 644 18.89 16.31 2.86
C PHE A 644 18.98 15.51 1.55
N TRP A 645 18.92 16.20 0.42
CA TRP A 645 19.01 15.62 -0.91
C TRP A 645 18.01 14.47 -1.09
N LYS A 646 18.44 13.25 -1.27
CA LYS A 646 17.62 12.03 -1.39
C LYS A 646 17.76 11.11 -0.18
N LEU A 647 18.31 11.61 0.92
CA LEU A 647 18.58 10.83 2.12
C LEU A 647 17.54 11.11 3.20
N ASP A 648 16.90 10.04 3.64
CA ASP A 648 16.02 10.02 4.81
C ASP A 648 16.66 9.19 5.92
N ALA A 649 16.42 9.56 7.17
CA ALA A 649 16.74 8.74 8.34
C ALA A 649 15.46 8.20 8.98
N ALA A 650 15.59 7.09 9.70
CA ALA A 650 14.51 6.54 10.49
C ALA A 650 15.03 6.02 11.82
N LEU A 651 14.27 6.29 12.88
CA LEU A 651 14.39 5.61 14.16
C LEU A 651 13.29 4.57 14.24
N PHE A 652 13.62 3.36 14.63
CA PHE A 652 12.64 2.29 14.72
C PHE A 652 12.72 1.50 16.01
N ALA A 653 11.58 0.94 16.38
CA ALA A 653 11.43 -0.07 17.40
C ALA A 653 10.54 -1.18 16.85
N ASP A 654 11.00 -2.41 16.96
CA ASP A 654 10.28 -3.60 16.50
C ASP A 654 10.07 -4.53 17.69
N ALA A 655 8.90 -5.18 17.74
CA ALA A 655 8.59 -6.21 18.75
C ALA A 655 7.77 -7.32 18.11
N GLY A 656 7.93 -8.54 18.58
CA GLY A 656 7.18 -9.68 18.08
C GLY A 656 7.92 -11.00 18.28
N ASN A 657 7.38 -12.05 17.71
CA ASN A 657 7.99 -13.38 17.67
C ASN A 657 7.15 -14.29 16.74
N ILE A 658 7.57 -15.52 16.61
CA ILE A 658 6.80 -16.64 16.11
C ILE A 658 6.56 -17.65 17.20
N TRP A 659 5.51 -18.45 17.09
CA TRP A 659 5.17 -19.51 18.03
C TRP A 659 4.60 -20.71 17.31
N THR A 660 4.69 -21.86 17.99
CA THR A 660 3.90 -23.05 17.61
C THR A 660 2.59 -23.05 18.38
N LEU A 661 1.51 -23.53 17.76
CA LEU A 661 0.21 -23.71 18.44
C LEU A 661 0.15 -25.03 19.23
N ARG A 662 0.98 -25.99 18.84
CA ARG A 662 1.13 -27.29 19.52
C ARG A 662 2.53 -27.36 20.13
N GLU A 663 2.68 -28.21 21.13
CA GLU A 663 4.00 -28.50 21.69
C GLU A 663 4.72 -29.50 20.79
N TYR A 664 5.89 -29.12 20.31
CA TYR A 664 6.78 -29.96 19.51
C TYR A 664 8.05 -30.26 20.31
N ARG A 665 8.46 -31.53 20.34
CA ARG A 665 9.69 -31.94 21.03
C ARG A 665 10.94 -31.24 20.48
N ASP A 666 10.91 -30.96 19.18
CA ASP A 666 12.02 -30.32 18.46
C ASP A 666 12.12 -28.80 18.73
N GLN A 667 11.11 -28.21 19.35
CA GLN A 667 11.02 -26.77 19.62
C GLN A 667 10.58 -26.52 21.08
N PRO A 668 11.36 -26.95 22.08
CA PRO A 668 11.01 -26.76 23.51
C PRO A 668 10.89 -25.27 23.82
N GLY A 669 9.83 -24.87 24.54
CA GLY A 669 9.53 -23.46 24.85
C GLY A 669 8.97 -22.66 23.67
N GLY A 670 8.68 -23.29 22.52
CA GLY A 670 8.15 -22.65 21.32
C GLY A 670 6.63 -22.47 21.33
N GLN A 671 5.90 -23.15 22.23
CA GLN A 671 4.45 -23.11 22.25
C GLN A 671 3.91 -21.74 22.71
N PHE A 672 2.92 -21.24 21.98
CA PHE A 672 2.18 -20.04 22.39
C PHE A 672 1.32 -20.30 23.61
N ARG A 673 1.54 -19.51 24.66
CA ARG A 673 0.72 -19.47 25.86
C ARG A 673 0.53 -18.00 26.26
N LEU A 674 -0.70 -17.55 26.36
CA LEU A 674 -1.00 -16.14 26.60
C LEU A 674 -0.37 -15.63 27.92
N LYS A 675 -0.28 -16.48 28.94
CA LYS A 675 0.36 -16.14 30.22
C LYS A 675 1.86 -15.90 30.11
N ASP A 676 2.52 -16.58 29.15
CA ASP A 676 3.98 -16.54 28.98
C ASP A 676 4.37 -15.48 27.91
N LEU A 677 3.39 -14.82 27.29
CA LEU A 677 3.60 -13.86 26.20
C LEU A 677 4.62 -12.74 26.55
N PRO A 678 4.61 -12.11 27.74
CA PRO A 678 5.58 -11.07 28.09
C PRO A 678 7.04 -11.58 28.08
N GLU A 679 7.26 -12.85 28.44
CA GLU A 679 8.58 -13.49 28.46
C GLU A 679 9.01 -14.01 27.08
N GLN A 680 8.06 -14.17 26.16
CA GLN A 680 8.30 -14.71 24.83
C GLN A 680 8.41 -13.63 23.75
N ILE A 681 8.08 -12.35 24.05
CA ILE A 681 8.21 -11.26 23.10
C ILE A 681 9.68 -10.85 22.96
N ALA A 682 10.15 -10.84 21.73
CA ALA A 682 11.42 -10.24 21.34
C ALA A 682 11.23 -8.78 20.99
N ALA A 683 12.23 -7.94 21.29
CA ALA A 683 12.20 -6.53 20.92
C ALA A 683 13.56 -6.06 20.39
N SER A 684 13.53 -5.15 19.45
CA SER A 684 14.70 -4.48 18.88
C SER A 684 14.47 -3.00 18.66
N TYR A 685 15.55 -2.25 18.53
CA TYR A 685 15.56 -0.84 18.18
C TYR A 685 16.71 -0.55 17.22
N GLY A 686 16.63 0.57 16.53
CA GLY A 686 17.71 0.89 15.62
C GLY A 686 17.54 2.18 14.84
N LEU A 687 18.52 2.38 13.97
CA LEU A 687 18.63 3.52 13.08
C LEU A 687 18.69 3.01 11.64
N GLY A 688 17.93 3.64 10.76
CA GLY A 688 17.94 3.32 9.35
C GLY A 688 18.22 4.53 8.48
N PHE A 689 18.87 4.28 7.35
CA PHE A 689 19.12 5.27 6.30
C PHE A 689 18.45 4.82 5.00
N ARG A 690 17.81 5.75 4.31
CA ARG A 690 17.06 5.50 3.09
C ARG A 690 17.48 6.47 2.01
N PHE A 691 17.98 5.95 0.89
CA PHE A 691 18.30 6.73 -0.31
C PHE A 691 17.13 6.59 -1.27
N ASN A 692 16.36 7.66 -1.43
CA ASN A 692 15.20 7.71 -2.32
C ASN A 692 15.62 8.22 -3.70
N PHE A 693 15.65 7.33 -4.69
CA PHE A 693 16.00 7.65 -6.07
C PHE A 693 14.76 7.83 -6.98
N ASP A 694 13.60 8.15 -6.40
CA ASP A 694 12.30 8.33 -7.06
C ASP A 694 11.68 7.04 -7.61
N TYR A 695 12.47 6.17 -8.26
CA TYR A 695 12.05 4.89 -8.81
C TYR A 695 12.25 3.72 -7.83
N PHE A 696 13.22 3.84 -6.94
CA PHE A 696 13.52 2.84 -5.91
C PHE A 696 14.17 3.49 -4.70
N ILE A 697 14.06 2.83 -3.57
CA ILE A 697 14.64 3.25 -2.30
C ILE A 697 15.66 2.20 -1.90
N VAL A 698 16.92 2.63 -1.67
CA VAL A 698 17.95 1.80 -1.06
C VAL A 698 17.95 2.05 0.43
N ARG A 699 17.94 0.99 1.21
CA ARG A 699 17.80 1.06 2.66
C ARG A 699 18.93 0.31 3.36
N PHE A 700 19.45 0.94 4.41
CA PHE A 700 20.42 0.37 5.34
C PHE A 700 19.84 0.49 6.74
N ASP A 701 19.61 -0.62 7.42
CA ASP A 701 19.09 -0.64 8.79
C ASP A 701 20.13 -1.25 9.73
N LEU A 702 20.39 -0.54 10.84
CA LEU A 702 21.28 -0.90 11.93
C LEU A 702 20.41 -1.26 13.13
N GLY A 703 20.20 -2.54 13.37
CA GLY A 703 19.33 -3.05 14.43
C GLY A 703 20.10 -3.56 15.63
N MET A 704 19.59 -3.29 16.84
CA MET A 704 20.09 -3.81 18.09
C MET A 704 18.96 -4.54 18.81
N LYS A 705 19.27 -5.70 19.39
CA LYS A 705 18.34 -6.44 20.23
C LYS A 705 18.12 -5.67 21.54
N ALA A 706 16.88 -5.51 21.95
CA ALA A 706 16.49 -4.94 23.24
C ALA A 706 16.09 -6.04 24.23
N VAL A 707 15.29 -7.00 23.77
CA VAL A 707 14.83 -8.17 24.54
C VAL A 707 15.02 -9.40 23.66
N ASN A 708 15.68 -10.44 24.17
CA ASN A 708 15.80 -11.71 23.47
C ASN A 708 15.31 -12.88 24.33
N PRO A 709 14.13 -13.44 24.02
CA PRO A 709 13.52 -14.52 24.82
C PRO A 709 14.32 -15.83 24.81
N ALA A 710 15.23 -16.03 23.86
CA ALA A 710 16.06 -17.22 23.75
C ALA A 710 17.34 -17.15 24.64
N TYR A 711 17.63 -16.00 25.25
CA TYR A 711 18.78 -15.85 26.14
C TYR A 711 18.42 -16.29 27.56
N ASP A 712 19.43 -16.64 28.33
CA ASP A 712 19.28 -16.96 29.74
C ASP A 712 18.83 -15.73 30.55
N GLU A 713 18.23 -15.91 31.71
CA GLU A 713 17.56 -14.84 32.47
C GLU A 713 18.46 -13.61 32.74
N GLU A 714 19.73 -13.82 33.02
CA GLU A 714 20.69 -12.73 33.23
C GLU A 714 20.99 -11.90 31.97
N GLU A 715 20.85 -12.47 30.78
CA GLU A 715 21.13 -11.84 29.49
C GLU A 715 19.86 -11.53 28.68
N HIS A 716 18.69 -11.80 29.24
CA HIS A 716 17.39 -11.63 28.58
C HIS A 716 17.14 -10.21 28.02
N PHE A 717 17.76 -9.21 28.69
CA PHE A 717 17.65 -7.80 28.32
C PHE A 717 18.97 -7.24 27.76
N PRO A 718 19.33 -7.51 26.47
CA PRO A 718 20.53 -6.92 25.84
C PRO A 718 20.57 -5.39 25.88
N LEU A 719 19.39 -4.73 25.93
CA LEU A 719 19.31 -3.28 26.09
C LEU A 719 20.12 -2.74 27.28
N LEU A 720 20.17 -3.49 28.41
CA LEU A 720 20.88 -3.11 29.61
C LEU A 720 22.38 -3.44 29.51
N HIS A 721 22.75 -4.51 28.80
CA HIS A 721 24.10 -5.00 28.64
C HIS A 721 24.45 -5.36 27.20
N PRO A 722 24.47 -4.37 26.27
CA PRO A 722 24.60 -4.62 24.82
C PRO A 722 26.00 -5.16 24.48
N LYS A 723 26.03 -6.25 23.70
CA LYS A 723 27.26 -6.83 23.12
C LYS A 723 27.14 -6.73 21.59
N LEU A 724 27.88 -5.81 20.94
CA LEU A 724 27.80 -5.55 19.50
C LEU A 724 28.02 -6.81 18.65
N SER A 725 28.93 -7.70 19.07
CA SER A 725 29.21 -8.94 18.30
C SER A 725 28.04 -9.93 18.28
N ARG A 726 27.10 -9.85 19.24
CA ARG A 726 25.98 -10.79 19.41
C ARG A 726 24.63 -10.16 19.13
N ASP A 727 24.48 -8.89 19.49
CA ASP A 727 23.16 -8.23 19.56
C ASP A 727 22.89 -7.27 18.40
N PHE A 728 23.90 -7.04 17.55
CA PHE A 728 23.81 -6.16 16.38
C PHE A 728 23.45 -6.95 15.12
N ALA A 729 22.58 -6.37 14.32
CA ALA A 729 22.25 -6.86 12.99
C ALA A 729 22.28 -5.70 11.97
N PHE A 730 22.88 -5.95 10.82
CA PHE A 730 22.90 -5.04 9.69
C PHE A 730 22.04 -5.58 8.57
N HIS A 731 21.18 -4.73 8.00
CA HIS A 731 20.35 -5.10 6.88
C HIS A 731 20.52 -4.12 5.72
N PHE A 732 20.74 -4.68 4.55
CA PHE A 732 20.63 -4.00 3.27
C PHE A 732 19.34 -4.46 2.59
N ALA A 733 18.53 -3.52 2.10
CA ALA A 733 17.28 -3.85 1.41
C ALA A 733 16.91 -2.78 0.37
N VAL A 734 16.04 -3.15 -0.56
CA VAL A 734 15.45 -2.26 -1.55
C VAL A 734 13.95 -2.14 -1.27
N GLY A 735 13.45 -0.90 -1.22
CA GLY A 735 12.07 -0.58 -0.84
C GLY A 735 11.92 -0.20 0.64
N LEU A 736 10.69 0.17 1.02
CA LEU A 736 10.33 0.41 2.42
C LEU A 736 10.04 -0.91 3.14
N PRO A 737 10.17 -1.00 4.48
CA PRO A 737 9.95 -2.25 5.20
C PRO A 737 8.46 -2.66 5.21
N PHE A 738 7.56 -1.68 5.18
CA PHE A 738 6.10 -1.84 5.20
C PHE A 738 5.41 -0.58 4.69
#